data_e93347b664fcb3d3a883b16a21ac869c
#
_entry.id   e93347b664fcb3d3a883b16a21ac869c
#
_cell.length_a   1.000
_cell.length_b   1.000
_cell.length_c   1.000
_cell.angle_alpha   90.00
_cell.angle_beta   90.00
_cell.angle_gamma   90.00
#
_symmetry.space_group_name_H-M   'P 1'
#
loop_
_entity.id
_entity.type
_entity.pdbx_description
1 polymer ?
#
loop_
_entity_poly.entity_id
_entity_poly.type
_entity_poly.pdbx_seq_one_letter_code
_entity_poly.pdbx_strand_id
1 'polypeptide(L)'
;MKRLLFIIIVLLFPIVLIAQVISGRVRNAEGEPISYANVALCQKSDSTLLFGVATNHDGCFEIKVEDAGNSFLRVSCVGCQIQNVEIKKVPIEIILIPLTLGEVTVTADRVKKDASSEVYYITDSLRKACVNTLQLLDKLQGIKINWMTEAIKIGEYQDVPIIVEGRDVGLEYIRNLNPKRIRKIEILRYPKGKYGDTPIVMNVILSNTYIGFDIGAHAKGMLALRKKHSYNADEGLTYTYATKKGNMYGDVGMKNKLQFEAVSYEQTYKDIRESTATEDYNKPNGSNSLTNLNFSMGVDYKINPQHVFSLQTWINSNKGKDKKTYNDITQSFLSSSIGKYHASNITTGAYYRGSINNKLYLSGDVTYNCYNVDENKQYSLLTDITHQQYEGKKNYWRTNADVRYVWNDRLSSTLGYTFTNKNYTNYDRPSNARLFSSRESRHDAYFSVNVNLAKNFNFVVGSNFLYVDEKNDVLSDGNFSWIPLVKAFWRPFKLMSIYANYYCDVQHPNLDQLSVVTYQRNAFLWHKGNPGLKAKIMHYMQYRVDLKNIIQLIYLYKHSSREITPWYYVNRDRVIETLINGDYVHQYIGLNGNYTLPHNIEIDFATNYQWHKRRAEEQTSWRDGHTWYLDVTTTWQAHKCLALISGYFLRYDKEPLLQGERYGQSEQLILGVQTSLLKNKLSMMLAMAIPTSAISKRTYNKIIIPDYQYTTWNNDKVNNAIVQLSFRYNIGKGKASKWQNTNNSEIEK
;
A
#
# COMPACT_ATOMS: atom_id res chain seq x y z
N MET A 1 -2.81 73.50 75.74
CA MET A 1 -3.76 73.27 74.61
C MET A 1 -3.21 73.68 73.24
N LYS A 2 -2.40 74.71 73.05
CA LYS A 2 -1.86 75.07 71.73
C LYS A 2 -0.83 74.11 71.14
N ARG A 3 -0.13 73.26 71.88
CA ARG A 3 0.84 72.26 71.37
C ARG A 3 0.18 70.95 70.99
N LEU A 4 -0.99 70.60 71.50
CA LEU A 4 -1.71 69.42 71.18
C LEU A 4 -2.50 69.59 69.86
N LEU A 5 -2.92 70.79 69.56
CA LEU A 5 -3.63 71.10 68.27
C LEU A 5 -2.69 71.06 67.05
N PHE A 6 -1.38 71.38 67.24
CA PHE A 6 -0.38 71.32 66.16
C PHE A 6 0.02 69.91 65.81
N ILE A 7 0.03 68.97 66.79
CA ILE A 7 0.30 67.55 66.54
C ILE A 7 -0.86 66.86 65.82
N ILE A 8 -2.09 67.27 66.11
CA ILE A 8 -3.25 66.73 65.42
C ILE A 8 -3.39 67.21 63.93
N ILE A 9 -2.92 68.43 63.63
CA ILE A 9 -2.87 69.02 62.29
C ILE A 9 -1.81 68.34 61.43
N VAL A 10 -0.66 67.92 62.01
CA VAL A 10 0.39 67.22 61.26
C VAL A 10 0.07 65.77 61.04
N LEU A 11 -0.81 65.16 61.82
CA LEU A 11 -1.30 63.76 61.63
C LEU A 11 -2.43 63.66 60.66
N LEU A 12 -3.00 64.79 60.17
CA LEU A 12 -4.14 64.76 59.14
C LEU A 12 -3.65 65.17 57.74
N PHE A 13 -2.33 65.24 57.46
CA PHE A 13 -1.88 65.35 56.09
C PHE A 13 -2.09 64.03 55.38
N PRO A 14 -3.00 63.91 54.41
CA PRO A 14 -3.10 62.73 53.61
C PRO A 14 -1.79 62.55 52.83
N ILE A 15 -1.07 61.47 53.03
CA ILE A 15 0.00 61.04 52.11
C ILE A 15 -0.69 60.76 50.82
N VAL A 16 -0.64 61.69 49.87
CA VAL A 16 -1.05 61.47 48.48
C VAL A 16 0.02 60.55 47.88
N LEU A 17 -0.24 59.27 47.93
CA LEU A 17 0.52 58.30 47.13
C LEU A 17 0.26 58.63 45.65
N ILE A 18 1.24 59.26 45.01
CA ILE A 18 1.19 59.51 43.55
C ILE A 18 1.46 58.17 42.85
N ALA A 19 0.40 57.43 42.49
CA ALA A 19 0.54 56.26 41.68
C ALA A 19 1.13 56.64 40.30
N GLN A 20 2.24 56.05 39.97
CA GLN A 20 2.85 56.22 38.65
C GLN A 20 2.04 55.45 37.60
N VAL A 21 1.61 56.16 36.51
CA VAL A 21 0.87 55.57 35.42
C VAL A 21 1.80 55.28 34.26
N ILE A 22 1.95 54.04 33.93
CA ILE A 22 2.69 53.56 32.75
C ILE A 22 1.66 53.32 31.64
N SER A 23 1.69 54.08 30.57
CA SER A 23 0.77 53.89 29.43
C SER A 23 1.56 53.80 28.13
N GLY A 24 0.94 53.15 27.15
CA GLY A 24 1.56 52.94 25.85
C GLY A 24 0.65 52.31 24.83
N ARG A 25 1.20 52.05 23.67
CA ARG A 25 0.49 51.45 22.53
C ARG A 25 1.36 50.34 21.91
N VAL A 26 0.69 49.22 21.55
CA VAL A 26 1.33 48.08 20.91
C VAL A 26 0.81 48.02 19.47
N ARG A 27 1.73 47.95 18.49
CA ARG A 27 1.44 47.90 17.04
C ARG A 27 2.23 46.76 16.38
N ASN A 28 1.81 46.37 15.17
CA ASN A 28 2.61 45.51 14.29
C ASN A 28 3.63 46.36 13.47
N ALA A 29 4.46 45.71 12.65
CA ALA A 29 5.44 46.36 11.80
C ALA A 29 4.82 47.26 10.73
N GLU A 30 3.56 47.00 10.35
CA GLU A 30 2.77 47.78 9.39
C GLU A 30 2.07 49.00 10.04
N GLY A 31 2.22 49.17 11.37
CA GLY A 31 1.64 50.27 12.13
C GLY A 31 0.20 50.03 12.62
N GLU A 32 -0.39 48.86 12.37
CA GLU A 32 -1.72 48.53 12.84
C GLU A 32 -1.72 48.18 14.33
N PRO A 33 -2.75 48.57 15.13
CA PRO A 33 -2.83 48.29 16.55
C PRO A 33 -3.02 46.76 16.80
N ILE A 34 -2.31 46.22 17.80
CA ILE A 34 -2.49 44.86 18.25
C ILE A 34 -3.39 44.87 19.48
N SER A 35 -4.62 44.42 19.31
CA SER A 35 -5.58 44.24 20.41
C SER A 35 -5.30 42.95 21.16
N TYR A 36 -5.56 43.00 22.48
CA TYR A 36 -5.38 41.88 23.40
C TYR A 36 -3.94 41.32 23.51
N ALA A 37 -2.91 42.16 23.22
CA ALA A 37 -1.55 41.82 23.55
C ALA A 37 -1.36 41.86 25.07
N ASN A 38 -0.70 40.86 25.63
CA ASN A 38 -0.38 40.82 27.05
C ASN A 38 0.79 41.77 27.34
N VAL A 39 0.60 42.72 28.23
CA VAL A 39 1.63 43.62 28.73
C VAL A 39 1.85 43.34 30.22
N ALA A 40 2.97 42.77 30.55
CA ALA A 40 3.35 42.36 31.90
C ALA A 40 4.46 43.28 32.42
N LEU A 41 4.27 43.89 33.60
CA LEU A 41 5.29 44.57 34.32
C LEU A 41 6.08 43.55 35.15
N CYS A 42 7.36 43.42 34.88
CA CYS A 42 8.24 42.45 35.55
C CYS A 42 9.39 43.18 36.29
N GLN A 43 9.82 42.60 37.38
CA GLN A 43 10.94 43.08 38.15
C GLN A 43 12.28 42.76 37.43
N LYS A 44 13.24 43.68 37.40
CA LYS A 44 14.51 43.48 36.68
C LYS A 44 15.40 42.40 37.32
N SER A 45 15.30 42.18 38.61
CA SER A 45 16.21 41.28 39.35
C SER A 45 16.00 39.80 39.04
N ASP A 46 14.73 39.37 38.92
CA ASP A 46 14.35 37.95 38.82
C ASP A 46 13.24 37.68 37.80
N SER A 47 12.81 38.71 37.05
CA SER A 47 11.72 38.66 36.10
C SER A 47 10.34 38.24 36.67
N THR A 48 10.16 38.40 37.97
CA THR A 48 8.87 38.14 38.65
C THR A 48 7.79 39.08 38.09
N LEU A 49 6.60 38.57 37.84
CA LEU A 49 5.46 39.35 37.40
C LEU A 49 4.93 40.20 38.56
N LEU A 50 4.93 41.52 38.36
CA LEU A 50 4.39 42.48 39.31
C LEU A 50 2.94 42.84 39.00
N PHE A 51 2.65 43.10 37.72
CA PHE A 51 1.33 43.44 37.23
C PHE A 51 1.17 43.06 35.75
N GLY A 52 -0.08 42.84 35.28
CA GLY A 52 -0.34 42.50 33.89
C GLY A 52 -1.68 43.04 33.40
N VAL A 53 -1.67 43.55 32.17
CA VAL A 53 -2.89 44.03 31.48
C VAL A 53 -2.88 43.54 30.02
N ALA A 54 -4.06 43.51 29.38
CA ALA A 54 -4.18 43.32 27.97
C ALA A 54 -4.45 44.66 27.25
N THR A 55 -3.93 44.85 26.04
CA THR A 55 -4.23 45.99 25.21
C THR A 55 -5.70 46.03 24.81
N ASN A 56 -6.28 47.20 24.69
CA ASN A 56 -7.64 47.40 24.16
C ASN A 56 -7.68 47.23 22.62
N HIS A 57 -8.85 47.52 22.01
CA HIS A 57 -9.02 47.42 20.55
C HIS A 57 -8.09 48.32 19.76
N ASP A 58 -7.68 49.48 20.32
CA ASP A 58 -6.78 50.44 19.68
C ASP A 58 -5.29 50.13 19.99
N GLY A 59 -5.01 48.96 20.59
CA GLY A 59 -3.69 48.55 20.98
C GLY A 59 -3.10 49.30 22.23
N CYS A 60 -3.91 50.09 22.95
CA CYS A 60 -3.48 50.89 24.06
C CYS A 60 -3.55 50.11 25.36
N PHE A 61 -2.61 50.40 26.30
CA PHE A 61 -2.59 49.83 27.66
C PHE A 61 -2.28 50.92 28.70
N GLU A 62 -2.71 50.68 29.92
CA GLU A 62 -2.42 51.52 31.12
C GLU A 62 -2.22 50.62 32.32
N ILE A 63 -1.10 50.82 33.03
CA ILE A 63 -0.72 50.14 34.27
C ILE A 63 -0.49 51.17 35.37
N LYS A 64 -1.19 51.08 36.48
CA LYS A 64 -1.03 51.91 37.65
C LYS A 64 -0.21 51.19 38.72
N VAL A 65 0.94 51.72 39.07
CA VAL A 65 1.87 51.13 40.05
C VAL A 65 2.42 52.17 41.02
N GLU A 66 2.79 51.76 42.19
CA GLU A 66 3.31 52.65 43.23
C GLU A 66 4.77 53.07 42.94
N ASP A 67 5.58 52.18 42.41
CA ASP A 67 6.94 52.43 41.94
C ASP A 67 7.32 51.53 40.74
N ALA A 68 7.81 52.12 39.67
CA ALA A 68 8.25 51.42 38.46
C ALA A 68 9.79 51.41 38.32
N GLY A 69 10.55 51.94 39.25
CA GLY A 69 11.97 52.29 39.09
C GLY A 69 12.89 51.11 38.77
N ASN A 70 12.55 49.88 39.18
CA ASN A 70 13.39 48.69 38.92
C ASN A 70 12.62 47.62 38.15
N SER A 71 11.82 48.06 37.15
CA SER A 71 10.94 47.18 36.39
C SER A 71 11.12 47.37 34.88
N PHE A 72 10.62 46.39 34.09
CA PHE A 72 10.55 46.42 32.64
C PHE A 72 9.21 45.87 32.18
N LEU A 73 8.77 46.20 30.97
CA LEU A 73 7.60 45.66 30.37
C LEU A 73 7.96 44.45 29.49
N ARG A 74 7.31 43.31 29.75
CA ARG A 74 7.32 42.14 28.86
C ARG A 74 6.05 42.11 28.08
N VAL A 75 6.14 42.25 26.74
CA VAL A 75 5.00 42.33 25.89
C VAL A 75 4.98 41.10 24.97
N SER A 76 3.80 40.44 24.87
CA SER A 76 3.63 39.24 24.06
C SER A 76 2.25 39.20 23.40
N CYS A 77 2.19 38.63 22.22
CA CYS A 77 0.96 38.35 21.50
C CYS A 77 1.10 36.98 20.80
N VAL A 78 -0.01 36.31 20.55
CA VAL A 78 -0.01 35.03 19.82
C VAL A 78 0.51 35.25 18.39
N GLY A 79 1.60 34.59 18.02
CA GLY A 79 2.24 34.75 16.72
C GLY A 79 3.27 35.87 16.62
N CYS A 80 3.63 36.54 17.72
CA CYS A 80 4.65 37.58 17.76
C CYS A 80 5.84 37.18 18.69
N GLN A 81 7.00 37.76 18.43
CA GLN A 81 8.15 37.61 19.33
C GLN A 81 7.91 38.37 20.63
N ILE A 82 8.25 37.73 21.75
CA ILE A 82 8.19 38.39 23.06
C ILE A 82 9.23 39.49 23.10
N GLN A 83 8.81 40.71 23.48
CA GLN A 83 9.70 41.84 23.66
C GLN A 83 9.77 42.26 25.11
N ASN A 84 11.00 42.57 25.58
CA ASN A 84 11.24 43.19 26.87
C ASN A 84 11.62 44.67 26.61
N VAL A 85 10.85 45.58 27.16
CA VAL A 85 10.94 47.01 26.90
C VAL A 85 11.24 47.75 28.19
N GLU A 86 12.29 48.55 28.22
CA GLU A 86 12.59 49.43 29.33
C GLU A 86 11.68 50.66 29.42
N ILE A 87 11.27 51.00 30.63
CA ILE A 87 10.36 52.12 30.88
C ILE A 87 11.22 53.41 30.94
N LYS A 88 11.38 54.13 29.79
CA LYS A 88 12.20 55.34 29.69
C LYS A 88 11.37 56.60 29.51
N LYS A 89 10.24 56.55 28.81
CA LYS A 89 9.30 57.65 28.55
C LYS A 89 7.88 57.09 28.44
N VAL A 90 6.92 57.84 28.92
CA VAL A 90 5.47 57.51 28.81
C VAL A 90 4.81 58.59 27.92
N PRO A 91 3.93 58.26 26.93
CA PRO A 91 3.52 56.91 26.56
C PRO A 91 4.59 56.12 25.77
N ILE A 92 4.59 54.77 25.95
CA ILE A 92 5.55 53.87 25.35
C ILE A 92 4.97 53.30 24.04
N GLU A 93 5.66 53.42 22.91
CA GLU A 93 5.30 52.75 21.66
C GLU A 93 6.08 51.43 21.57
N ILE A 94 5.37 50.34 21.32
CA ILE A 94 5.94 48.99 21.25
C ILE A 94 5.50 48.39 19.89
N ILE A 95 6.50 47.99 19.08
CA ILE A 95 6.27 47.34 17.81
C ILE A 95 6.57 45.82 17.99
N LEU A 96 5.56 44.99 17.96
CA LEU A 96 5.75 43.55 17.97
C LEU A 96 6.02 43.02 16.57
N ILE A 97 7.13 42.32 16.43
CA ILE A 97 7.52 41.66 15.19
C ILE A 97 6.85 40.30 15.14
N PRO A 98 6.20 39.92 14.01
CA PRO A 98 5.71 38.58 13.83
C PRO A 98 6.81 37.56 14.13
N LEU A 99 6.47 36.50 14.85
CA LEU A 99 7.35 35.36 15.00
C LEU A 99 7.48 34.73 13.60
N THR A 100 8.45 35.18 12.82
CA THR A 100 8.97 34.38 11.74
C THR A 100 9.56 33.17 12.44
N LEU A 101 8.76 32.11 12.53
CA LEU A 101 9.29 30.78 12.73
C LEU A 101 10.28 30.63 11.58
N GLY A 102 11.54 30.90 11.81
CA GLY A 102 12.60 30.36 11.01
C GLY A 102 12.21 28.91 10.88
N GLU A 103 12.29 28.34 9.68
CA GLU A 103 11.94 26.97 9.40
C GLU A 103 12.46 26.08 10.52
N VAL A 104 11.69 26.03 11.61
CA VAL A 104 11.82 24.99 12.62
C VAL A 104 11.35 23.80 11.82
N THR A 105 12.31 23.14 11.21
CA THR A 105 12.18 21.73 10.87
C THR A 105 11.87 21.07 12.20
N VAL A 106 10.59 21.12 12.61
CA VAL A 106 10.05 20.25 13.61
C VAL A 106 10.10 18.90 12.93
N THR A 107 11.24 18.25 13.02
CA THR A 107 11.40 16.81 12.93
C THR A 107 10.80 16.21 14.21
N ALA A 108 9.56 16.59 14.56
CA ALA A 108 8.70 15.70 15.28
C ALA A 108 8.60 14.49 14.36
N ASP A 109 8.98 13.31 14.84
CA ASP A 109 8.95 12.07 14.08
C ASP A 109 7.59 11.94 13.41
N ARG A 110 7.48 12.39 12.14
CA ARG A 110 6.26 12.26 11.33
C ARG A 110 5.93 10.80 11.10
N VAL A 111 6.85 9.93 11.47
CA VAL A 111 6.77 8.49 11.34
C VAL A 111 7.03 7.85 12.69
N LYS A 112 6.03 7.21 13.25
CA LYS A 112 6.19 6.34 14.41
C LYS A 112 6.42 4.92 13.92
N LYS A 113 7.50 4.30 14.35
CA LYS A 113 7.89 2.93 13.95
C LYS A 113 7.92 2.03 15.18
N ASP A 114 7.36 0.83 15.04
CA ASP A 114 7.46 -0.25 16.01
C ASP A 114 7.62 -1.61 15.31
N ALA A 115 7.66 -2.72 16.05
CA ALA A 115 7.85 -4.05 15.50
C ALA A 115 6.71 -4.52 14.58
N SER A 116 5.51 -3.96 14.72
CA SER A 116 4.31 -4.36 13.98
C SER A 116 3.94 -3.40 12.88
N SER A 117 4.27 -2.12 13.02
CA SER A 117 3.74 -1.06 12.17
C SER A 117 4.69 0.12 11.99
N GLU A 118 4.48 0.80 10.89
CA GLU A 118 5.04 2.12 10.62
C GLU A 118 3.88 3.07 10.36
N VAL A 119 3.73 4.09 11.19
CA VAL A 119 2.62 5.03 11.15
C VAL A 119 3.09 6.38 10.64
N TYR A 120 2.58 6.81 9.49
CA TYR A 120 2.87 8.09 8.86
C TYR A 120 1.74 9.07 9.15
N TYR A 121 2.01 10.13 9.90
CA TYR A 121 1.06 11.20 10.16
C TYR A 121 1.08 12.22 9.01
N ILE A 122 -0.08 12.43 8.39
CA ILE A 122 -0.21 13.29 7.21
C ILE A 122 -0.47 14.73 7.64
N THR A 123 0.47 15.62 7.34
CA THR A 123 0.37 17.05 7.66
C THR A 123 -0.46 17.82 6.64
N ASP A 124 -0.98 18.97 7.02
CA ASP A 124 -1.76 19.82 6.12
C ASP A 124 -0.93 20.34 4.95
N SER A 125 0.37 20.60 5.16
CA SER A 125 1.29 20.98 4.09
C SER A 125 1.42 19.88 3.05
N LEU A 126 1.59 18.62 3.47
CA LEU A 126 1.66 17.47 2.57
C LEU A 126 0.34 17.23 1.83
N ARG A 127 -0.82 17.35 2.52
CA ARG A 127 -2.14 17.26 1.89
C ARG A 127 -2.35 18.30 0.80
N LYS A 128 -1.91 19.56 1.04
CA LYS A 128 -2.04 20.67 0.08
C LYS A 128 -1.06 20.55 -1.10
N ALA A 129 0.09 19.90 -0.89
CA ALA A 129 1.12 19.72 -1.91
C ALA A 129 0.77 18.59 -2.90
N CYS A 130 -0.20 17.74 -2.59
CA CYS A 130 -0.57 16.59 -3.42
C CYS A 130 -1.95 16.75 -4.04
N VAL A 131 -2.08 16.40 -5.31
CA VAL A 131 -3.34 16.46 -6.07
C VAL A 131 -4.20 15.24 -5.80
N ASN A 132 -3.58 14.08 -5.61
CA ASN A 132 -4.23 12.80 -5.40
C ASN A 132 -3.49 11.97 -4.37
N THR A 133 -4.13 10.89 -3.92
CA THR A 133 -3.57 10.00 -2.90
C THR A 133 -2.32 9.27 -3.37
N LEU A 134 -2.20 8.89 -4.64
CA LEU A 134 -0.98 8.20 -5.12
C LEU A 134 0.25 9.12 -5.02
N GLN A 135 0.11 10.41 -5.35
CA GLN A 135 1.19 11.39 -5.13
C GLN A 135 1.53 11.57 -3.64
N LEU A 136 0.52 11.53 -2.78
CA LEU A 136 0.75 11.59 -1.34
C LEU A 136 1.51 10.37 -0.86
N LEU A 137 1.12 9.18 -1.32
CA LEU A 137 1.80 7.92 -0.98
C LEU A 137 3.24 7.90 -1.46
N ASP A 138 3.50 8.34 -2.68
CA ASP A 138 4.84 8.39 -3.29
C ASP A 138 5.81 9.32 -2.54
N LYS A 139 5.29 10.35 -1.85
CA LYS A 139 6.08 11.24 -0.98
C LYS A 139 6.35 10.68 0.41
N LEU A 140 5.79 9.52 0.75
CA LEU A 140 6.06 8.86 2.02
C LEU A 140 7.27 7.94 1.87
N GLN A 141 8.19 8.06 2.80
CA GLN A 141 9.39 7.28 2.79
C GLN A 141 9.13 5.77 2.73
N GLY A 142 9.83 5.07 1.85
CA GLY A 142 9.72 3.62 1.69
C GLY A 142 8.48 3.14 0.94
N ILE A 143 7.62 4.05 0.48
CA ILE A 143 6.48 3.76 -0.39
C ILE A 143 6.80 4.33 -1.77
N LYS A 144 6.62 3.54 -2.81
CA LYS A 144 6.86 3.93 -4.19
C LYS A 144 5.68 3.57 -5.08
N ILE A 145 5.39 4.44 -6.01
CA ILE A 145 4.36 4.23 -7.02
C ILE A 145 5.03 3.95 -8.35
N ASN A 146 4.72 2.81 -8.95
CA ASN A 146 5.06 2.60 -10.34
C ASN A 146 4.07 3.39 -11.21
N TRP A 147 4.48 4.52 -11.74
CA TRP A 147 3.60 5.43 -12.47
C TRP A 147 3.05 4.86 -13.78
N MET A 148 3.67 3.80 -14.34
CA MET A 148 3.13 3.10 -15.51
C MET A 148 2.00 2.15 -15.13
N THR A 149 2.16 1.35 -14.09
CA THR A 149 1.16 0.37 -13.64
C THR A 149 0.27 0.89 -12.52
N GLU A 150 0.73 1.93 -11.79
CA GLU A 150 0.14 2.46 -10.55
C GLU A 150 0.17 1.46 -9.38
N ALA A 151 0.99 0.44 -9.52
CA ALA A 151 1.27 -0.50 -8.44
C ALA A 151 1.99 0.19 -7.29
N ILE A 152 1.59 -0.15 -6.08
CA ILE A 152 2.20 0.39 -4.85
C ILE A 152 3.25 -0.61 -4.38
N LYS A 153 4.49 -0.13 -4.29
CA LYS A 153 5.63 -0.91 -3.81
C LYS A 153 6.05 -0.41 -2.43
N ILE A 154 6.29 -1.33 -1.50
CA ILE A 154 6.82 -1.05 -0.17
C ILE A 154 7.99 -2.00 0.10
N GLY A 155 9.21 -1.48 0.09
CA GLY A 155 10.41 -2.30 0.15
C GLY A 155 10.48 -3.29 -1.00
N GLU A 156 10.59 -4.59 -0.69
CA GLU A 156 10.61 -5.70 -1.66
C GLU A 156 9.22 -6.12 -2.17
N TYR A 157 8.14 -5.66 -1.52
CA TYR A 157 6.76 -6.07 -1.83
C TYR A 157 6.13 -5.17 -2.88
N GLN A 158 5.57 -5.78 -3.91
CA GLN A 158 4.79 -5.10 -4.96
C GLN A 158 3.30 -5.42 -4.79
N ASP A 159 2.44 -4.57 -5.34
CA ASP A 159 0.98 -4.73 -5.29
C ASP A 159 0.45 -4.92 -3.86
N VAL A 160 0.95 -4.07 -2.94
CA VAL A 160 0.60 -4.12 -1.52
C VAL A 160 -0.90 -3.95 -1.34
N PRO A 161 -1.60 -4.87 -0.66
CA PRO A 161 -3.01 -4.73 -0.35
C PRO A 161 -3.29 -3.47 0.47
N ILE A 162 -4.35 -2.77 0.07
CA ILE A 162 -4.75 -1.53 0.72
C ILE A 162 -6.10 -1.73 1.39
N ILE A 163 -6.17 -1.33 2.62
CA ILE A 163 -7.40 -1.28 3.39
C ILE A 163 -7.67 0.16 3.86
N VAL A 164 -8.91 0.49 4.07
CA VAL A 164 -9.31 1.79 4.62
C VAL A 164 -10.08 1.55 5.91
N GLU A 165 -9.59 2.11 7.01
CA GLU A 165 -10.24 1.94 8.29
C GLU A 165 -10.43 0.45 8.68
N GLY A 166 -9.49 -0.43 8.26
CA GLY A 166 -9.49 -1.85 8.55
C GLY A 166 -10.37 -2.73 7.64
N ARG A 167 -10.94 -2.20 6.57
CA ARG A 167 -11.75 -2.92 5.56
C ARG A 167 -11.06 -2.91 4.21
N ASP A 168 -11.25 -3.97 3.46
CA ASP A 168 -10.75 -4.08 2.10
C ASP A 168 -11.40 -3.03 1.18
N VAL A 169 -10.61 -2.41 0.33
CA VAL A 169 -11.07 -1.47 -0.69
C VAL A 169 -10.35 -1.72 -2.01
N GLY A 170 -11.03 -1.45 -3.11
CA GLY A 170 -10.38 -1.49 -4.42
C GLY A 170 -9.34 -0.38 -4.59
N LEU A 171 -8.33 -0.62 -5.43
CA LEU A 171 -7.32 0.38 -5.78
C LEU A 171 -7.96 1.66 -6.37
N GLU A 172 -9.09 1.52 -7.06
CA GLU A 172 -9.85 2.64 -7.63
C GLU A 172 -10.30 3.63 -6.56
N TYR A 173 -10.78 3.13 -5.42
CA TYR A 173 -11.17 3.98 -4.29
C TYR A 173 -9.97 4.82 -3.80
N ILE A 174 -8.80 4.21 -3.69
CA ILE A 174 -7.57 4.89 -3.22
C ILE A 174 -7.06 5.90 -4.24
N ARG A 175 -7.07 5.55 -5.53
CA ARG A 175 -6.65 6.42 -6.62
C ARG A 175 -7.36 7.76 -6.61
N ASN A 176 -8.66 7.73 -6.32
CA ASN A 176 -9.53 8.88 -6.38
C ASN A 176 -9.85 9.47 -4.99
N LEU A 177 -9.33 8.89 -3.90
CA LEU A 177 -9.49 9.41 -2.57
C LEU A 177 -8.81 10.78 -2.45
N ASN A 178 -9.53 11.77 -1.94
CA ASN A 178 -9.00 13.10 -1.72
C ASN A 178 -7.97 13.10 -0.58
N PRO A 179 -6.72 13.56 -0.79
CA PRO A 179 -5.69 13.61 0.25
C PRO A 179 -6.12 14.31 1.54
N LYS A 180 -7.02 15.31 1.44
CA LYS A 180 -7.55 16.05 2.59
C LYS A 180 -8.32 15.17 3.58
N ARG A 181 -8.78 14.01 3.14
CA ARG A 181 -9.50 13.05 3.98
C ARG A 181 -8.58 12.14 4.76
N ILE A 182 -7.29 12.04 4.41
CA ILE A 182 -6.34 11.11 5.03
C ILE A 182 -5.74 11.75 6.28
N ARG A 183 -5.88 11.09 7.43
CA ARG A 183 -5.26 11.50 8.70
C ARG A 183 -3.88 10.88 8.86
N LYS A 184 -3.78 9.58 8.67
CA LYS A 184 -2.52 8.82 8.77
C LYS A 184 -2.57 7.58 7.89
N ILE A 185 -1.39 7.05 7.59
CA ILE A 185 -1.20 5.79 6.88
C ILE A 185 -0.41 4.86 7.79
N GLU A 186 -0.88 3.63 7.93
CA GLU A 186 -0.26 2.60 8.74
C GLU A 186 0.23 1.48 7.82
N ILE A 187 1.51 1.19 7.82
CA ILE A 187 2.08 0.04 7.16
C ILE A 187 2.16 -1.08 8.19
N LEU A 188 1.31 -2.08 8.05
CA LEU A 188 1.28 -3.25 8.91
C LEU A 188 2.19 -4.32 8.31
N ARG A 189 3.19 -4.75 9.06
CA ARG A 189 4.13 -5.79 8.62
C ARG A 189 3.80 -7.10 9.27
N TYR A 190 3.61 -8.14 8.45
CA TYR A 190 3.20 -9.48 8.89
C TYR A 190 2.02 -9.43 9.87
N PRO A 191 0.90 -8.81 9.46
CA PRO A 191 -0.19 -8.53 10.40
C PRO A 191 -0.90 -9.77 10.92
N LYS A 192 -0.85 -10.91 10.17
CA LYS A 192 -1.51 -12.17 10.51
C LYS A 192 -3.01 -12.02 10.90
N GLY A 193 -3.60 -13.06 11.44
CA GLY A 193 -5.00 -13.06 11.80
C GLY A 193 -5.90 -12.81 10.59
N LYS A 194 -6.77 -11.81 10.67
CA LYS A 194 -7.73 -11.51 9.60
C LYS A 194 -7.10 -11.18 8.23
N TYR A 195 -5.84 -10.82 8.20
CA TYR A 195 -5.11 -10.50 6.96
C TYR A 195 -4.48 -11.73 6.31
N GLY A 196 -4.62 -12.92 6.92
CA GLY A 196 -4.12 -14.19 6.41
C GLY A 196 -2.61 -14.17 6.23
N ASP A 197 -2.16 -14.65 5.08
CA ASP A 197 -0.74 -14.85 4.76
C ASP A 197 -0.09 -13.61 4.12
N THR A 198 -0.78 -12.47 4.16
CA THR A 198 -0.28 -11.23 3.55
C THR A 198 0.89 -10.66 4.36
N PRO A 199 2.09 -10.50 3.75
CA PRO A 199 3.28 -10.07 4.49
C PRO A 199 3.26 -8.59 4.85
N ILE A 200 2.51 -7.78 4.10
CA ILE A 200 2.41 -6.35 4.31
C ILE A 200 1.03 -5.84 3.89
N VAL A 201 0.46 -4.95 4.69
CA VAL A 201 -0.84 -4.31 4.42
C VAL A 201 -0.71 -2.81 4.67
N MET A 202 -1.22 -2.00 3.76
CA MET A 202 -1.34 -0.56 3.94
C MET A 202 -2.75 -0.22 4.43
N ASN A 203 -2.86 0.36 5.62
CA ASN A 203 -4.12 0.82 6.20
C ASN A 203 -4.21 2.34 6.16
N VAL A 204 -5.15 2.86 5.41
CA VAL A 204 -5.41 4.31 5.29
C VAL A 204 -6.46 4.71 6.32
N ILE A 205 -6.10 5.58 7.25
CA ILE A 205 -6.98 6.08 8.29
C ILE A 205 -7.50 7.46 7.89
N LEU A 206 -8.80 7.60 7.82
CA LEU A 206 -9.47 8.82 7.38
C LEU A 206 -9.61 9.83 8.54
N SER A 207 -9.80 11.09 8.17
CA SER A 207 -10.09 12.18 9.11
C SER A 207 -11.57 12.14 9.50
N ASN A 208 -11.84 12.06 10.78
CA ASN A 208 -13.20 12.08 11.34
C ASN A 208 -13.88 13.46 11.21
N THR A 209 -13.11 14.49 10.88
CA THR A 209 -13.59 15.89 10.82
C THR A 209 -14.00 16.34 9.43
N TYR A 210 -13.76 15.52 8.40
CA TYR A 210 -14.16 15.87 7.04
C TYR A 210 -15.65 15.65 6.82
N ILE A 211 -16.36 16.71 6.42
CA ILE A 211 -17.77 16.68 6.04
C ILE A 211 -17.89 17.30 4.66
N GLY A 212 -18.53 16.63 3.73
CA GLY A 212 -18.69 17.10 2.36
C GLY A 212 -18.82 15.98 1.36
N PHE A 213 -18.70 16.31 0.10
CA PHE A 213 -18.69 15.35 -1.00
C PHE A 213 -17.41 15.47 -1.82
N ASP A 214 -16.98 14.35 -2.38
CA ASP A 214 -15.93 14.27 -3.38
C ASP A 214 -16.39 13.38 -4.53
N ILE A 215 -16.16 13.85 -5.75
CA ILE A 215 -16.35 13.10 -6.99
C ILE A 215 -15.01 13.09 -7.70
N GLY A 216 -14.52 11.92 -8.01
CA GLY A 216 -13.30 11.69 -8.77
C GLY A 216 -13.59 11.03 -10.11
N ALA A 217 -12.91 11.46 -11.14
CA ALA A 217 -12.89 10.79 -12.44
C ALA A 217 -11.45 10.53 -12.84
N HIS A 218 -11.20 9.39 -13.44
CA HIS A 218 -9.92 9.11 -14.07
C HIS A 218 -10.10 8.44 -15.43
N ALA A 219 -9.16 8.71 -16.31
CA ALA A 219 -8.99 8.00 -17.57
C ALA A 219 -7.50 7.82 -17.82
N LYS A 220 -7.10 6.61 -18.16
CA LYS A 220 -5.72 6.22 -18.45
C LYS A 220 -5.69 5.37 -19.70
N GLY A 221 -4.92 5.79 -20.68
CA GLY A 221 -4.66 5.05 -21.90
C GLY A 221 -3.18 4.70 -22.02
N MET A 222 -2.87 3.47 -22.34
CA MET A 222 -1.52 3.01 -22.71
C MET A 222 -1.60 2.44 -24.13
N LEU A 223 -0.65 2.81 -24.96
CA LEU A 223 -0.58 2.40 -26.36
C LEU A 223 0.84 1.94 -26.70
N ALA A 224 0.97 0.74 -27.24
CA ALA A 224 2.24 0.27 -27.81
C ALA A 224 2.43 0.88 -29.21
N LEU A 225 3.60 1.47 -29.47
CA LEU A 225 3.88 2.24 -30.70
C LEU A 225 4.28 1.38 -31.90
N ARG A 226 4.06 0.07 -31.88
CA ARG A 226 4.34 -0.83 -32.97
C ARG A 226 3.19 -0.91 -33.98
N LYS A 227 3.43 -1.50 -35.17
CA LYS A 227 2.48 -1.58 -36.29
C LYS A 227 1.12 -2.19 -35.91
N LYS A 228 1.11 -3.20 -35.01
CA LYS A 228 -0.10 -3.66 -34.33
C LYS A 228 -0.11 -3.09 -32.92
N HIS A 229 -1.07 -2.25 -32.63
CA HIS A 229 -1.12 -1.50 -31.39
C HIS A 229 -1.82 -2.33 -30.30
N SER A 230 -1.01 -2.81 -29.35
CA SER A 230 -1.56 -3.24 -28.06
C SER A 230 -1.99 -2.03 -27.27
N TYR A 231 -3.11 -2.11 -26.61
CA TYR A 231 -3.60 -1.01 -25.78
C TYR A 231 -4.14 -1.51 -24.45
N ASN A 232 -4.16 -0.61 -23.48
CA ASN A 232 -4.82 -0.78 -22.18
C ASN A 232 -5.50 0.56 -21.83
N ALA A 233 -6.81 0.54 -21.71
CA ALA A 233 -7.61 1.67 -21.27
C ALA A 233 -8.23 1.35 -19.90
N ASP A 234 -8.16 2.29 -18.96
CA ASP A 234 -8.66 2.18 -17.60
C ASP A 234 -9.41 3.49 -17.26
N GLU A 235 -10.70 3.40 -17.05
CA GLU A 235 -11.58 4.53 -16.84
C GLU A 235 -12.45 4.29 -15.61
N GLY A 236 -12.72 5.34 -14.85
CA GLY A 236 -13.58 5.17 -13.69
C GLY A 236 -14.03 6.47 -13.04
N LEU A 237 -15.11 6.32 -12.29
CA LEU A 237 -15.72 7.37 -11.48
C LEU A 237 -15.82 6.88 -10.04
N THR A 238 -15.57 7.79 -9.11
CA THR A 238 -15.76 7.56 -7.69
C THR A 238 -16.59 8.66 -7.09
N TYR A 239 -17.39 8.31 -6.11
CA TYR A 239 -18.08 9.30 -5.30
C TYR A 239 -17.91 9.00 -3.82
N THR A 240 -17.93 10.04 -3.02
CA THR A 240 -17.97 9.92 -1.57
C THR A 240 -18.79 11.07 -0.99
N TYR A 241 -19.65 10.74 -0.06
CA TYR A 241 -20.41 11.70 0.72
C TYR A 241 -20.19 11.43 2.20
N ALA A 242 -19.59 12.37 2.91
CA ALA A 242 -19.24 12.26 4.31
C ALA A 242 -20.07 13.23 5.15
N THR A 243 -20.64 12.71 6.24
CA THR A 243 -21.42 13.44 7.24
C THR A 243 -20.80 13.26 8.63
N LYS A 244 -21.36 13.92 9.64
CA LYS A 244 -20.97 13.68 11.05
C LYS A 244 -21.25 12.25 11.51
N LYS A 245 -22.33 11.62 10.99
CA LYS A 245 -22.79 10.30 11.42
C LYS A 245 -22.30 9.17 10.52
N GLY A 246 -21.71 9.45 9.38
CA GLY A 246 -21.29 8.38 8.49
C GLY A 246 -20.73 8.86 7.17
N ASN A 247 -20.42 7.89 6.34
CA ASN A 247 -19.82 8.08 5.05
C ASN A 247 -20.45 7.10 4.06
N MET A 248 -20.81 7.59 2.89
CA MET A 248 -21.29 6.79 1.76
C MET A 248 -20.30 6.95 0.62
N TYR A 249 -19.93 5.86 -0.01
CA TYR A 249 -18.91 5.86 -1.07
C TYR A 249 -19.20 4.78 -2.08
N GLY A 250 -18.66 4.95 -3.27
CA GLY A 250 -18.70 3.95 -4.32
C GLY A 250 -17.83 4.32 -5.49
N ASP A 251 -17.59 3.33 -6.34
CA ASP A 251 -16.88 3.48 -7.60
C ASP A 251 -17.49 2.62 -8.69
N VAL A 252 -17.31 3.08 -9.91
CA VAL A 252 -17.56 2.32 -11.13
C VAL A 252 -16.35 2.49 -12.03
N GLY A 253 -15.88 1.38 -12.59
CA GLY A 253 -14.72 1.39 -13.49
C GLY A 253 -14.82 0.36 -14.58
N MET A 254 -14.14 0.65 -15.69
CA MET A 254 -14.00 -0.23 -16.83
C MET A 254 -12.54 -0.29 -17.25
N LYS A 255 -12.04 -1.51 -17.46
CA LYS A 255 -10.71 -1.76 -18.04
C LYS A 255 -10.85 -2.58 -19.31
N ASN A 256 -10.27 -2.05 -20.39
CA ASN A 256 -10.19 -2.75 -21.66
C ASN A 256 -8.73 -2.94 -22.03
N LYS A 257 -8.34 -4.15 -22.31
CA LYS A 257 -6.99 -4.52 -22.71
C LYS A 257 -7.04 -5.33 -23.99
N LEU A 258 -6.18 -4.99 -24.93
CA LEU A 258 -5.82 -5.84 -26.06
C LEU A 258 -4.30 -5.89 -26.12
N GLN A 259 -3.74 -7.06 -25.99
CA GLN A 259 -2.30 -7.29 -26.08
C GLN A 259 -2.01 -8.27 -27.20
N PHE A 260 -1.16 -7.89 -28.11
CA PHE A 260 -0.60 -8.77 -29.13
C PHE A 260 0.67 -9.44 -28.59
N GLU A 261 0.86 -10.69 -28.93
CA GLU A 261 1.98 -11.52 -28.46
C GLU A 261 2.70 -12.13 -29.64
N ALA A 262 4.04 -12.10 -29.60
CA ALA A 262 4.89 -12.88 -30.50
C ALA A 262 5.48 -14.03 -29.69
N VAL A 263 4.86 -15.18 -29.78
CA VAL A 263 5.28 -16.39 -29.08
C VAL A 263 6.06 -17.27 -30.06
N SER A 264 7.27 -17.62 -29.67
CA SER A 264 8.07 -18.64 -30.37
C SER A 264 8.27 -19.81 -29.43
N TYR A 265 8.11 -21.01 -29.92
CA TYR A 265 8.43 -22.21 -29.15
C TYR A 265 9.04 -23.28 -30.04
N GLU A 266 9.75 -24.18 -29.40
CA GLU A 266 10.23 -25.42 -29.96
C GLU A 266 9.93 -26.53 -28.98
N GLN A 267 9.33 -27.62 -29.49
CA GLN A 267 9.14 -28.83 -28.70
C GLN A 267 9.51 -30.06 -29.51
N THR A 268 10.09 -31.02 -28.82
CA THR A 268 10.43 -32.33 -29.39
C THR A 268 9.82 -33.37 -28.47
N TYR A 269 9.01 -34.25 -29.06
CA TYR A 269 8.43 -35.40 -28.36
C TYR A 269 8.81 -36.68 -29.11
N LYS A 270 9.65 -37.52 -28.47
CA LYS A 270 10.34 -38.63 -29.14
C LYS A 270 11.09 -38.10 -30.38
N ASP A 271 10.73 -38.57 -31.58
CA ASP A 271 11.35 -38.14 -32.82
C ASP A 271 10.56 -37.04 -33.56
N ILE A 272 9.42 -36.60 -32.98
CA ILE A 272 8.58 -35.55 -33.55
C ILE A 272 9.01 -34.19 -33.03
N ARG A 273 9.42 -33.32 -33.95
CA ARG A 273 9.78 -31.93 -33.65
C ARG A 273 8.73 -30.98 -34.18
N GLU A 274 8.24 -30.12 -33.30
CA GLU A 274 7.35 -29.00 -33.66
C GLU A 274 8.01 -27.69 -33.23
N SER A 275 8.05 -26.71 -34.12
CA SER A 275 8.59 -25.41 -33.82
C SER A 275 7.79 -24.31 -34.47
N THR A 276 7.63 -23.19 -33.79
CA THR A 276 7.14 -21.96 -34.37
C THR A 276 8.02 -20.80 -33.97
N ALA A 277 8.33 -19.97 -34.92
CA ALA A 277 9.09 -18.75 -34.68
C ALA A 277 8.38 -17.58 -35.38
N THR A 278 8.21 -16.50 -34.66
CA THR A 278 7.75 -15.25 -35.24
C THR A 278 8.95 -14.30 -35.32
N GLU A 279 9.54 -14.19 -36.51
CA GLU A 279 10.63 -13.24 -36.75
C GLU A 279 10.11 -11.83 -37.06
N ASP A 280 8.92 -11.73 -37.62
CA ASP A 280 8.26 -10.46 -37.93
C ASP A 280 7.38 -10.00 -36.75
N TYR A 281 7.92 -9.11 -35.93
CA TYR A 281 7.21 -8.50 -34.80
C TYR A 281 5.97 -7.67 -35.21
N ASN A 282 5.80 -7.39 -36.48
CA ASN A 282 4.61 -6.73 -37.01
C ASN A 282 3.48 -7.71 -37.32
N LYS A 283 3.77 -9.01 -37.24
CA LYS A 283 2.80 -10.10 -37.44
C LYS A 283 2.76 -11.00 -36.20
N PRO A 284 2.24 -10.51 -35.06
CA PRO A 284 2.12 -11.32 -33.85
C PRO A 284 1.22 -12.52 -34.11
N ASN A 285 1.59 -13.67 -33.55
CA ASN A 285 0.84 -14.92 -33.67
C ASN A 285 -0.11 -15.18 -32.50
N GLY A 286 -0.15 -14.28 -31.54
CA GLY A 286 -1.07 -14.33 -30.40
C GLY A 286 -1.73 -13.00 -30.10
N SER A 287 -2.88 -13.07 -29.44
CA SER A 287 -3.55 -11.91 -28.86
C SER A 287 -4.32 -12.30 -27.61
N ASN A 288 -4.29 -11.43 -26.62
CA ASN A 288 -5.09 -11.54 -25.40
C ASN A 288 -5.93 -10.28 -25.24
N SER A 289 -7.24 -10.43 -25.10
CA SER A 289 -8.14 -9.33 -24.81
C SER A 289 -8.87 -9.56 -23.49
N LEU A 290 -9.05 -8.51 -22.73
CA LEU A 290 -9.73 -8.51 -21.44
C LEU A 290 -10.62 -7.28 -21.33
N THR A 291 -11.87 -7.45 -20.97
CA THR A 291 -12.76 -6.41 -20.50
C THR A 291 -13.12 -6.70 -19.04
N ASN A 292 -12.85 -5.79 -18.16
CA ASN A 292 -13.21 -5.85 -16.76
C ASN A 292 -14.15 -4.70 -16.43
N LEU A 293 -15.29 -5.01 -15.84
CA LEU A 293 -16.22 -4.03 -15.27
C LEU A 293 -16.23 -4.23 -13.77
N ASN A 294 -16.02 -3.16 -13.03
CA ASN A 294 -16.09 -3.16 -11.57
C ASN A 294 -17.08 -2.11 -11.09
N PHE A 295 -17.81 -2.48 -10.07
CA PHE A 295 -18.70 -1.60 -9.31
C PHE A 295 -18.51 -1.88 -7.83
N SER A 296 -18.39 -0.83 -7.04
CA SER A 296 -18.42 -0.96 -5.59
C SER A 296 -19.28 0.11 -4.95
N MET A 297 -19.89 -0.25 -3.82
CA MET A 297 -20.58 0.71 -2.97
C MET A 297 -20.48 0.31 -1.50
N GLY A 298 -20.47 1.31 -0.63
CA GLY A 298 -20.42 1.06 0.80
C GLY A 298 -20.94 2.22 1.62
N VAL A 299 -21.31 1.88 2.85
CA VAL A 299 -21.81 2.83 3.85
C VAL A 299 -21.12 2.56 5.17
N ASP A 300 -20.60 3.60 5.79
CA ASP A 300 -20.13 3.60 7.17
C ASP A 300 -21.14 4.35 8.03
N TYR A 301 -21.54 3.76 9.14
CA TYR A 301 -22.42 4.38 10.10
C TYR A 301 -21.73 4.45 11.47
N LYS A 302 -21.59 5.66 12.01
CA LYS A 302 -21.04 5.92 13.34
C LYS A 302 -22.20 5.88 14.34
N ILE A 303 -22.29 4.78 15.10
CA ILE A 303 -23.22 4.66 16.20
C ILE A 303 -22.90 5.75 17.24
N ASN A 304 -21.61 5.90 17.53
CA ASN A 304 -21.02 6.98 18.29
C ASN A 304 -19.55 7.18 17.84
N PRO A 305 -18.76 8.11 18.39
CA PRO A 305 -17.37 8.33 18.00
C PRO A 305 -16.46 7.09 18.15
N GLN A 306 -16.82 6.17 19.03
CA GLN A 306 -16.04 4.97 19.36
C GLN A 306 -16.51 3.72 18.60
N HIS A 307 -17.72 3.71 18.04
CA HIS A 307 -18.32 2.53 17.41
C HIS A 307 -18.77 2.83 15.98
N VAL A 308 -18.22 2.08 15.03
CA VAL A 308 -18.52 2.22 13.61
C VAL A 308 -18.96 0.87 13.05
N PHE A 309 -20.03 0.88 12.30
CA PHE A 309 -20.51 -0.23 11.49
C PHE A 309 -20.35 0.13 10.01
N SER A 310 -19.93 -0.82 9.17
CA SER A 310 -19.78 -0.63 7.74
C SER A 310 -20.38 -1.79 6.96
N LEU A 311 -21.04 -1.47 5.85
CA LEU A 311 -21.54 -2.44 4.88
C LEU A 311 -20.95 -2.08 3.50
N GLN A 312 -20.47 -3.07 2.77
CA GLN A 312 -19.85 -2.85 1.46
C GLN A 312 -20.14 -4.01 0.52
N THR A 313 -20.32 -3.69 -0.77
CA THR A 313 -20.51 -4.68 -1.84
C THR A 313 -19.61 -4.33 -3.03
N TRP A 314 -18.99 -5.36 -3.62
CA TRP A 314 -18.23 -5.29 -4.86
C TRP A 314 -18.83 -6.25 -5.89
N ILE A 315 -18.91 -5.80 -7.11
CA ILE A 315 -19.34 -6.58 -8.26
C ILE A 315 -18.28 -6.43 -9.34
N ASN A 316 -17.72 -7.56 -9.78
CA ASN A 316 -16.75 -7.58 -10.87
C ASN A 316 -17.26 -8.52 -11.97
N SER A 317 -17.14 -8.09 -13.22
CA SER A 317 -17.42 -8.92 -14.40
C SER A 317 -16.21 -8.85 -15.32
N ASN A 318 -15.66 -10.02 -15.63
CA ASN A 318 -14.48 -10.18 -16.49
C ASN A 318 -14.87 -10.98 -17.73
N LYS A 319 -14.57 -10.43 -18.91
CA LYS A 319 -14.67 -11.17 -20.18
C LYS A 319 -13.30 -11.17 -20.84
N GLY A 320 -12.80 -12.34 -21.17
CA GLY A 320 -11.51 -12.49 -21.81
C GLY A 320 -11.55 -13.40 -23.02
N LYS A 321 -10.63 -13.12 -23.94
CA LYS A 321 -10.37 -13.97 -25.11
C LYS A 321 -8.87 -14.04 -25.33
N ASP A 322 -8.36 -15.25 -25.37
CA ASP A 322 -6.99 -15.59 -25.74
C ASP A 322 -7.00 -16.31 -27.09
N LYS A 323 -6.13 -15.92 -27.99
CA LYS A 323 -5.94 -16.56 -29.28
C LYS A 323 -4.47 -16.73 -29.55
N LYS A 324 -4.06 -17.95 -29.92
CA LYS A 324 -2.68 -18.26 -30.34
C LYS A 324 -2.75 -19.10 -31.62
N THR A 325 -1.89 -18.78 -32.55
CA THR A 325 -1.76 -19.51 -33.80
C THR A 325 -0.32 -19.91 -33.98
N TYR A 326 -0.07 -21.16 -34.27
CA TYR A 326 1.24 -21.73 -34.39
C TYR A 326 1.40 -22.31 -35.77
N ASN A 327 2.39 -21.85 -36.50
CA ASN A 327 2.77 -22.39 -37.80
C ASN A 327 4.01 -23.23 -37.61
N ASP A 328 3.99 -24.49 -37.94
CA ASP A 328 5.22 -25.27 -38.00
C ASP A 328 6.00 -24.91 -39.25
N ILE A 329 7.28 -24.59 -39.08
CA ILE A 329 8.19 -24.24 -40.17
C ILE A 329 8.62 -25.49 -40.94
N THR A 330 8.59 -26.66 -40.31
CA THR A 330 9.19 -27.90 -40.84
C THR A 330 8.17 -28.89 -41.42
N GLN A 331 6.94 -28.89 -40.96
CA GLN A 331 5.96 -29.94 -41.28
C GLN A 331 4.61 -29.45 -41.82
N SER A 332 4.44 -28.17 -42.09
CA SER A 332 3.19 -27.58 -42.61
C SER A 332 1.97 -27.75 -41.66
N PHE A 333 2.19 -27.93 -40.36
CA PHE A 333 1.11 -27.99 -39.40
C PHE A 333 0.66 -26.59 -39.01
N LEU A 334 -0.64 -26.38 -39.04
CA LEU A 334 -1.25 -25.22 -38.41
C LEU A 334 -1.97 -25.69 -37.15
N SER A 335 -1.52 -25.25 -36.01
CA SER A 335 -2.26 -25.42 -34.78
C SER A 335 -2.74 -24.08 -34.23
N SER A 336 -3.89 -24.07 -33.60
CA SER A 336 -4.43 -22.87 -32.97
C SER A 336 -5.11 -23.18 -31.65
N SER A 337 -5.01 -22.22 -30.73
CA SER A 337 -5.69 -22.24 -29.45
C SER A 337 -6.56 -21.00 -29.33
N ILE A 338 -7.81 -21.16 -28.97
CA ILE A 338 -8.74 -20.07 -28.66
C ILE A 338 -9.37 -20.36 -27.31
N GLY A 339 -9.09 -19.49 -26.34
CA GLY A 339 -9.75 -19.49 -25.04
C GLY A 339 -10.72 -18.31 -24.94
N LYS A 340 -11.90 -18.54 -24.41
CA LYS A 340 -12.86 -17.50 -24.02
C LYS A 340 -13.30 -17.77 -22.58
N TYR A 341 -13.36 -16.75 -21.76
CA TYR A 341 -13.92 -16.90 -20.44
C TYR A 341 -14.79 -15.70 -20.06
N HIS A 342 -15.78 -15.97 -19.24
CA HIS A 342 -16.61 -14.97 -18.61
C HIS A 342 -16.68 -15.30 -17.11
N ALA A 343 -16.23 -14.41 -16.27
CA ALA A 343 -16.29 -14.58 -14.82
C ALA A 343 -17.07 -13.44 -14.18
N SER A 344 -17.93 -13.78 -13.24
CA SER A 344 -18.64 -12.83 -12.37
C SER A 344 -18.31 -13.09 -10.92
N ASN A 345 -18.09 -12.02 -10.17
CA ASN A 345 -17.70 -12.05 -8.78
C ASN A 345 -18.49 -11.02 -7.99
N ILE A 346 -19.25 -11.45 -7.00
CA ILE A 346 -20.00 -10.59 -6.09
C ILE A 346 -19.48 -10.86 -4.68
N THR A 347 -19.02 -9.81 -4.01
CA THR A 347 -18.55 -9.87 -2.62
C THR A 347 -19.32 -8.86 -1.80
N THR A 348 -19.89 -9.29 -0.68
CA THR A 348 -20.55 -8.40 0.30
C THR A 348 -19.92 -8.63 1.66
N GLY A 349 -19.57 -7.54 2.35
CA GLY A 349 -18.96 -7.57 3.67
C GLY A 349 -19.62 -6.61 4.64
N ALA A 350 -19.84 -7.08 5.86
CA ALA A 350 -20.25 -6.27 7.00
C ALA A 350 -19.10 -6.22 8.01
N TYR A 351 -18.77 -5.03 8.49
CA TYR A 351 -17.63 -4.78 9.36
C TYR A 351 -18.08 -3.99 10.58
N TYR A 352 -17.57 -4.36 11.72
CA TYR A 352 -17.74 -3.62 12.97
C TYR A 352 -16.37 -3.34 13.59
N ARG A 353 -16.21 -2.16 14.13
CA ARG A 353 -15.11 -1.82 15.03
C ARG A 353 -15.60 -0.91 16.14
N GLY A 354 -15.06 -1.12 17.32
CA GLY A 354 -15.44 -0.32 18.48
C GLY A 354 -14.34 -0.30 19.53
N SER A 355 -14.42 0.67 20.43
CA SER A 355 -13.60 0.73 21.63
C SER A 355 -14.48 0.94 22.85
N ILE A 356 -14.31 0.08 23.85
CA ILE A 356 -14.91 0.21 25.14
C ILE A 356 -13.84 0.77 26.06
N ASN A 357 -13.94 2.04 26.44
CA ASN A 357 -12.87 2.78 27.08
C ASN A 357 -11.56 2.81 26.23
N ASN A 358 -10.49 3.41 26.70
CA ASN A 358 -9.22 3.52 25.97
C ASN A 358 -8.35 2.24 26.03
N LYS A 359 -8.89 1.14 26.55
CA LYS A 359 -8.11 -0.10 26.78
C LYS A 359 -8.61 -1.29 25.97
N LEU A 360 -9.90 -1.39 25.70
CA LEU A 360 -10.52 -2.53 25.04
C LEU A 360 -11.01 -2.13 23.64
N TYR A 361 -10.44 -2.76 22.60
CA TYR A 361 -10.80 -2.56 21.20
C TYR A 361 -11.39 -3.85 20.66
N LEU A 362 -12.49 -3.73 19.95
CA LEU A 362 -13.20 -4.85 19.33
C LEU A 362 -13.25 -4.62 17.82
N SER A 363 -13.01 -5.64 17.03
CA SER A 363 -13.32 -5.62 15.60
C SER A 363 -13.86 -6.96 15.15
N GLY A 364 -14.72 -6.94 14.15
CA GLY A 364 -15.27 -8.14 13.55
C GLY A 364 -15.77 -7.88 12.15
N ASP A 365 -15.75 -8.90 11.31
CA ASP A 365 -16.28 -8.85 9.96
C ASP A 365 -16.91 -10.18 9.54
N VAL A 366 -17.89 -10.06 8.67
CA VAL A 366 -18.48 -11.19 7.95
C VAL A 366 -18.46 -10.84 6.47
N THR A 367 -17.88 -11.71 5.66
CA THR A 367 -17.77 -11.53 4.21
C THR A 367 -18.33 -12.75 3.51
N TYR A 368 -19.19 -12.52 2.53
CA TYR A 368 -19.68 -13.51 1.60
C TYR A 368 -19.23 -13.20 0.18
N ASN A 369 -18.79 -14.21 -0.54
CA ASN A 369 -18.37 -14.11 -1.93
C ASN A 369 -19.01 -15.21 -2.76
N CYS A 370 -19.58 -14.83 -3.90
CA CYS A 370 -20.08 -15.72 -4.93
C CYS A 370 -19.31 -15.46 -6.23
N TYR A 371 -18.67 -16.49 -6.74
CA TYR A 371 -17.89 -16.42 -7.97
C TYR A 371 -18.36 -17.50 -8.94
N ASN A 372 -18.66 -17.09 -10.16
CA ASN A 372 -19.01 -17.98 -11.27
C ASN A 372 -18.08 -17.71 -12.44
N VAL A 373 -17.65 -18.76 -13.13
CA VAL A 373 -16.83 -18.67 -14.33
C VAL A 373 -17.31 -19.66 -15.38
N ASP A 374 -17.44 -19.19 -16.60
CA ASP A 374 -17.67 -20.01 -17.80
C ASP A 374 -16.39 -19.93 -18.65
N GLU A 375 -15.81 -21.07 -18.97
CA GLU A 375 -14.63 -21.18 -19.83
C GLU A 375 -14.97 -22.04 -21.07
N ASN A 376 -14.57 -21.55 -22.24
CA ASN A 376 -14.62 -22.28 -23.50
C ASN A 376 -13.22 -22.27 -24.12
N LYS A 377 -12.61 -23.44 -24.25
CA LYS A 377 -11.31 -23.64 -24.87
C LYS A 377 -11.46 -24.49 -26.10
N GLN A 378 -10.94 -24.01 -27.22
CA GLN A 378 -10.85 -24.73 -28.47
C GLN A 378 -9.38 -24.87 -28.83
N TYR A 379 -8.96 -26.06 -29.06
CA TYR A 379 -7.66 -26.38 -29.64
C TYR A 379 -7.85 -27.08 -30.98
N SER A 380 -7.17 -26.61 -32.02
CA SER A 380 -7.21 -27.16 -33.35
C SER A 380 -5.83 -27.59 -33.78
N LEU A 381 -5.69 -28.80 -34.26
CA LEU A 381 -4.46 -29.35 -34.85
C LEU A 381 -4.84 -29.99 -36.19
N LEU A 382 -4.38 -29.40 -37.29
CA LEU A 382 -4.78 -29.78 -38.64
C LEU A 382 -6.33 -29.76 -38.78
N THR A 383 -6.92 -30.93 -38.99
CA THR A 383 -8.38 -31.13 -39.09
C THR A 383 -9.03 -31.44 -37.75
N ASP A 384 -8.27 -31.83 -36.76
CA ASP A 384 -8.79 -32.24 -35.47
C ASP A 384 -9.06 -31.03 -34.57
N ILE A 385 -10.28 -30.93 -34.08
CA ILE A 385 -10.73 -29.85 -33.22
C ILE A 385 -11.21 -30.44 -31.90
N THR A 386 -10.53 -30.02 -30.80
CA THR A 386 -10.96 -30.36 -29.44
C THR A 386 -11.67 -29.16 -28.82
N HIS A 387 -12.88 -29.37 -28.35
CA HIS A 387 -13.68 -28.38 -27.62
C HIS A 387 -13.79 -28.78 -26.16
N GLN A 388 -13.57 -27.84 -25.28
CA GLN A 388 -13.72 -28.02 -23.84
C GLN A 388 -14.48 -26.82 -23.26
N GLN A 389 -15.57 -27.08 -22.56
CA GLN A 389 -16.42 -26.07 -21.97
C GLN A 389 -16.63 -26.41 -20.47
N TYR A 390 -16.30 -25.48 -19.61
CA TYR A 390 -16.39 -25.67 -18.18
C TYR A 390 -17.18 -24.55 -17.52
N GLU A 391 -17.94 -24.90 -16.47
CA GLU A 391 -18.54 -23.96 -15.55
C GLU A 391 -17.96 -24.20 -14.14
N GLY A 392 -17.39 -23.17 -13.53
CA GLY A 392 -16.93 -23.18 -12.16
C GLY A 392 -17.80 -22.31 -11.25
N LYS A 393 -18.22 -22.85 -10.12
CA LYS A 393 -18.97 -22.13 -9.08
C LYS A 393 -18.23 -22.18 -7.76
N LYS A 394 -18.01 -21.01 -7.12
CA LYS A 394 -17.41 -20.93 -5.81
C LYS A 394 -18.25 -20.05 -4.89
N ASN A 395 -18.57 -20.59 -3.71
CA ASN A 395 -19.15 -19.84 -2.61
C ASN A 395 -18.15 -19.82 -1.46
N TYR A 396 -17.98 -18.64 -0.87
CA TYR A 396 -16.99 -18.41 0.17
C TYR A 396 -17.63 -17.58 1.28
N TRP A 397 -17.49 -18.05 2.50
CA TRP A 397 -17.85 -17.35 3.72
C TRP A 397 -16.60 -17.16 4.58
N ARG A 398 -16.46 -15.97 5.12
CA ARG A 398 -15.43 -15.65 6.12
C ARG A 398 -16.07 -14.85 7.23
N THR A 399 -15.78 -15.24 8.46
CA THR A 399 -16.13 -14.50 9.67
C THR A 399 -14.86 -14.32 10.49
N ASN A 400 -14.63 -13.11 10.96
CA ASN A 400 -13.52 -12.78 11.83
C ASN A 400 -14.03 -12.00 13.05
N ALA A 401 -13.44 -12.26 14.21
CA ALA A 401 -13.60 -11.47 15.41
C ALA A 401 -12.27 -11.34 16.13
N ASP A 402 -11.90 -10.15 16.54
CA ASP A 402 -10.70 -9.92 17.33
C ASP A 402 -10.92 -8.89 18.44
N VAL A 403 -10.19 -9.10 19.52
CA VAL A 403 -10.20 -8.29 20.74
C VAL A 403 -8.78 -7.90 21.06
N ARG A 404 -8.52 -6.61 21.13
CA ARG A 404 -7.24 -6.07 21.60
C ARG A 404 -7.43 -5.41 22.94
N TYR A 405 -6.60 -5.79 23.92
CA TYR A 405 -6.58 -5.19 25.24
C TYR A 405 -5.25 -4.51 25.52
N VAL A 406 -5.29 -3.26 25.95
CA VAL A 406 -4.12 -2.46 26.36
C VAL A 406 -4.03 -2.50 27.87
N TRP A 407 -3.13 -3.32 28.40
CA TRP A 407 -2.93 -3.49 29.84
C TRP A 407 -2.34 -2.22 30.46
N ASN A 408 -1.32 -1.67 29.81
CA ASN A 408 -0.65 -0.43 30.16
C ASN A 408 0.15 0.09 28.96
N ASP A 409 0.90 1.18 29.11
CA ASP A 409 1.70 1.79 28.04
C ASP A 409 2.80 0.86 27.47
N ARG A 410 3.15 -0.21 28.20
CA ARG A 410 4.20 -1.17 27.83
C ARG A 410 3.67 -2.47 27.26
N LEU A 411 2.43 -2.84 27.56
CA LEU A 411 1.88 -4.16 27.25
C LEU A 411 0.51 -4.06 26.63
N SER A 412 0.34 -4.70 25.48
CA SER A 412 -0.97 -4.95 24.88
C SER A 412 -1.04 -6.36 24.30
N SER A 413 -2.22 -6.95 24.32
CA SER A 413 -2.49 -8.27 23.76
C SER A 413 -3.63 -8.23 22.77
N THR A 414 -3.59 -9.09 21.78
CA THR A 414 -4.66 -9.31 20.80
C THR A 414 -5.00 -10.78 20.78
N LEU A 415 -6.27 -11.12 20.83
CA LEU A 415 -6.81 -12.45 20.64
C LEU A 415 -7.86 -12.38 19.54
N GLY A 416 -7.85 -13.33 18.63
CA GLY A 416 -8.84 -13.35 17.58
C GLY A 416 -9.08 -14.75 17.01
N TYR A 417 -10.16 -14.82 16.23
CA TYR A 417 -10.58 -16.05 15.58
C TYR A 417 -11.14 -15.74 14.20
N THR A 418 -10.72 -16.49 13.20
CA THR A 418 -11.23 -16.43 11.83
C THR A 418 -11.79 -17.79 11.45
N PHE A 419 -13.02 -17.81 10.97
CA PHE A 419 -13.63 -18.95 10.32
C PHE A 419 -13.80 -18.67 8.83
N THR A 420 -13.45 -19.65 7.99
CA THR A 420 -13.60 -19.58 6.55
C THR A 420 -14.21 -20.87 6.05
N ASN A 421 -15.20 -20.77 5.17
CA ASN A 421 -15.77 -21.91 4.46
C ASN A 421 -15.79 -21.63 2.96
N LYS A 422 -15.22 -22.54 2.16
CA LYS A 422 -15.20 -22.45 0.70
C LYS A 422 -15.83 -23.72 0.12
N ASN A 423 -16.74 -23.53 -0.79
CA ASN A 423 -17.29 -24.62 -1.59
C ASN A 423 -17.04 -24.30 -3.06
N TYR A 424 -16.49 -25.24 -3.78
CA TYR A 424 -16.20 -25.12 -5.21
C TYR A 424 -16.73 -26.33 -5.95
N THR A 425 -17.33 -26.10 -7.12
CA THR A 425 -17.77 -27.18 -8.00
C THR A 425 -17.49 -26.79 -9.45
N ASN A 426 -17.00 -27.76 -10.21
CA ASN A 426 -16.73 -27.61 -11.63
C ASN A 426 -17.59 -28.62 -12.45
N TYR A 427 -18.19 -28.13 -13.51
CA TYR A 427 -19.08 -28.91 -14.41
C TYR A 427 -18.54 -28.86 -15.81
N ASP A 428 -18.72 -29.99 -16.54
CA ASP A 428 -18.63 -30.04 -17.98
C ASP A 428 -19.93 -29.48 -18.55
N ARG A 429 -19.85 -28.43 -19.37
CA ARG A 429 -21.05 -27.75 -19.89
C ARG A 429 -21.86 -28.55 -20.88
N PRO A 430 -21.27 -29.28 -21.86
CA PRO A 430 -22.04 -30.11 -22.79
C PRO A 430 -22.84 -31.20 -22.09
N SER A 431 -22.27 -31.91 -21.16
CA SER A 431 -22.93 -33.04 -20.46
C SER A 431 -23.60 -32.63 -19.13
N ASN A 432 -23.32 -31.43 -18.62
CA ASN A 432 -23.72 -30.99 -17.27
C ASN A 432 -23.24 -31.94 -16.16
N ALA A 433 -22.23 -32.77 -16.46
CA ALA A 433 -21.63 -33.67 -15.47
C ALA A 433 -20.72 -32.92 -14.52
N ARG A 434 -20.80 -33.23 -13.23
CA ARG A 434 -19.88 -32.71 -12.26
C ARG A 434 -18.50 -33.35 -12.46
N LEU A 435 -17.51 -32.50 -12.76
CA LEU A 435 -16.14 -32.92 -12.98
C LEU A 435 -15.32 -32.96 -11.69
N PHE A 436 -15.57 -32.00 -10.79
CA PHE A 436 -14.82 -31.86 -9.56
C PHE A 436 -15.63 -31.08 -8.52
N SER A 437 -15.47 -31.46 -7.24
CA SER A 437 -16.01 -30.73 -6.12
C SER A 437 -15.00 -30.67 -5.00
N SER A 438 -14.90 -29.53 -4.33
CA SER A 438 -14.06 -29.35 -3.14
C SER A 438 -14.77 -28.48 -2.10
N ARG A 439 -14.62 -28.86 -0.85
CA ARG A 439 -15.05 -28.09 0.30
C ARG A 439 -13.88 -27.91 1.26
N GLU A 440 -13.63 -26.68 1.68
CA GLU A 440 -12.62 -26.35 2.70
C GLU A 440 -13.31 -25.60 3.85
N SER A 441 -13.08 -26.07 5.07
CA SER A 441 -13.43 -25.36 6.30
C SER A 441 -12.15 -25.07 7.06
N ARG A 442 -11.88 -23.77 7.33
CA ARG A 442 -10.66 -23.30 7.99
C ARG A 442 -11.01 -22.59 9.29
N HIS A 443 -10.35 -22.99 10.36
CA HIS A 443 -10.45 -22.42 11.70
C HIS A 443 -9.08 -21.89 12.11
N ASP A 444 -8.97 -20.60 12.33
CA ASP A 444 -7.70 -19.92 12.64
C ASP A 444 -7.86 -19.13 13.94
N ALA A 445 -7.40 -19.67 15.07
CA ALA A 445 -7.32 -18.97 16.33
C ALA A 445 -5.94 -18.33 16.47
N TYR A 446 -5.87 -17.06 16.80
CA TYR A 446 -4.59 -16.35 16.91
C TYR A 446 -4.49 -15.49 18.15
N PHE A 447 -3.28 -15.36 18.65
CA PHE A 447 -2.96 -14.40 19.69
C PHE A 447 -1.64 -13.68 19.40
N SER A 448 -1.49 -12.49 19.94
CA SER A 448 -0.22 -11.78 19.95
C SER A 448 -0.09 -10.90 21.18
N VAL A 449 1.13 -10.77 21.67
CA VAL A 449 1.49 -9.89 22.79
C VAL A 449 2.55 -8.92 22.29
N ASN A 450 2.28 -7.64 22.44
CA ASN A 450 3.19 -6.55 22.09
C ASN A 450 3.75 -5.95 23.38
N VAL A 451 5.07 -5.92 23.49
CA VAL A 451 5.81 -5.49 24.68
C VAL A 451 6.77 -4.36 24.32
N ASN A 452 6.58 -3.20 24.93
CA ASN A 452 7.48 -2.06 24.85
C ASN A 452 8.43 -2.11 26.08
N LEU A 453 9.59 -2.77 25.93
CA LEU A 453 10.56 -2.87 27.05
C LEU A 453 11.20 -1.53 27.36
N ALA A 454 11.47 -0.73 26.33
CA ALA A 454 12.01 0.61 26.43
C ALA A 454 11.41 1.52 25.35
N LYS A 455 11.61 2.84 25.43
CA LYS A 455 11.15 3.79 24.38
C LYS A 455 11.73 3.49 22.99
N ASN A 456 12.88 2.81 22.95
CA ASN A 456 13.61 2.48 21.72
C ASN A 456 13.67 0.97 21.44
N PHE A 457 13.01 0.13 22.23
CA PHE A 457 12.99 -1.32 22.04
C PHE A 457 11.59 -1.89 22.27
N ASN A 458 11.06 -2.53 21.23
CA ASN A 458 9.75 -3.15 21.21
C ASN A 458 9.85 -4.54 20.59
N PHE A 459 9.08 -5.50 21.10
CA PHE A 459 8.93 -6.79 20.45
C PHE A 459 7.48 -7.29 20.49
N VAL A 460 7.18 -8.19 19.56
CA VAL A 460 5.88 -8.87 19.44
C VAL A 460 6.12 -10.36 19.36
N VAL A 461 5.44 -11.10 20.18
CA VAL A 461 5.35 -12.57 20.10
C VAL A 461 3.90 -12.94 19.84
N GLY A 462 3.68 -13.83 18.93
CA GLY A 462 2.35 -14.31 18.60
C GLY A 462 2.37 -15.69 17.96
N SER A 463 1.19 -16.23 17.78
CA SER A 463 0.99 -17.50 17.11
C SER A 463 -0.41 -17.61 16.56
N ASN A 464 -0.55 -18.36 15.45
CA ASN A 464 -1.83 -18.84 14.97
C ASN A 464 -1.88 -20.36 15.15
N PHE A 465 -3.07 -20.86 15.46
CA PHE A 465 -3.45 -22.25 15.52
C PHE A 465 -4.47 -22.50 14.44
N LEU A 466 -3.99 -23.06 13.34
CA LEU A 466 -4.76 -23.27 12.14
C LEU A 466 -5.22 -24.72 12.05
N TYR A 467 -6.51 -24.96 11.94
CA TYR A 467 -7.08 -26.25 11.57
C TYR A 467 -7.84 -26.08 10.24
N VAL A 468 -7.51 -26.92 9.27
CA VAL A 468 -8.15 -26.96 7.96
C VAL A 468 -8.71 -28.37 7.73
N ASP A 469 -10.01 -28.43 7.53
CA ASP A 469 -10.72 -29.64 7.06
C ASP A 469 -11.02 -29.45 5.58
N GLU A 470 -10.38 -30.29 4.75
CA GLU A 470 -10.50 -30.26 3.31
C GLU A 470 -11.09 -31.58 2.81
N LYS A 471 -12.13 -31.50 2.03
CA LYS A 471 -12.77 -32.64 1.36
C LYS A 471 -12.93 -32.37 -0.11
N ASN A 472 -12.37 -33.21 -0.94
CA ASN A 472 -12.59 -33.22 -2.39
C ASN A 472 -12.95 -34.63 -2.86
N ASP A 473 -13.13 -34.83 -4.18
CA ASP A 473 -13.54 -36.11 -4.76
C ASP A 473 -12.50 -37.23 -4.56
N VAL A 474 -11.28 -36.94 -4.11
CA VAL A 474 -10.17 -37.89 -3.95
C VAL A 474 -9.69 -37.97 -2.50
N LEU A 475 -9.68 -36.85 -1.78
CA LEU A 475 -9.08 -36.71 -0.46
C LEU A 475 -10.09 -36.17 0.55
N SER A 476 -10.04 -36.70 1.76
CA SER A 476 -10.68 -36.07 2.94
C SER A 476 -9.64 -36.05 4.05
N ASP A 477 -9.14 -34.87 4.40
CA ASP A 477 -8.04 -34.70 5.34
C ASP A 477 -8.23 -33.50 6.25
N GLY A 478 -7.90 -33.67 7.52
CA GLY A 478 -7.90 -32.61 8.52
C GLY A 478 -6.48 -32.32 8.98
N ASN A 479 -6.01 -31.11 8.77
CA ASN A 479 -4.64 -30.71 9.06
C ASN A 479 -4.59 -29.61 10.13
N PHE A 480 -3.82 -29.84 11.18
CA PHE A 480 -3.48 -28.85 12.19
C PHE A 480 -2.11 -28.28 11.93
N SER A 481 -1.97 -26.95 12.04
CA SER A 481 -0.72 -26.25 11.88
C SER A 481 -0.51 -25.22 12.98
N TRP A 482 0.69 -25.22 13.54
CA TRP A 482 1.14 -24.21 14.47
C TRP A 482 2.00 -23.17 13.73
N ILE A 483 1.63 -21.89 13.82
CA ILE A 483 2.22 -20.81 13.02
C ILE A 483 2.78 -19.73 13.96
N PRO A 484 4.02 -19.86 14.46
CA PRO A 484 4.65 -18.90 15.35
C PRO A 484 5.10 -17.63 14.62
N LEU A 485 5.16 -16.53 15.38
CA LEU A 485 5.58 -15.21 14.94
C LEU A 485 6.39 -14.52 16.04
N VAL A 486 7.54 -13.97 15.67
CA VAL A 486 8.36 -13.11 16.56
C VAL A 486 8.83 -11.91 15.75
N LYS A 487 8.65 -10.71 16.27
CA LYS A 487 9.13 -9.47 15.68
C LYS A 487 9.83 -8.65 16.74
N ALA A 488 10.94 -8.03 16.38
CA ALA A 488 11.67 -7.13 17.24
C ALA A 488 12.01 -5.84 16.48
N PHE A 489 11.91 -4.74 17.17
CA PHE A 489 12.30 -3.43 16.72
C PHE A 489 13.22 -2.81 17.76
N TRP A 490 14.38 -2.31 17.31
CA TRP A 490 15.33 -1.64 18.14
C TRP A 490 15.88 -0.38 17.46
N ARG A 491 15.85 0.74 18.15
CA ARG A 491 16.41 2.01 17.70
C ARG A 491 17.59 2.39 18.62
N PRO A 492 18.80 1.84 18.39
CA PRO A 492 19.96 2.14 19.24
C PRO A 492 20.31 3.63 19.24
N PHE A 493 20.16 4.28 18.08
CA PHE A 493 20.43 5.71 17.88
C PHE A 493 19.28 6.36 17.11
N LYS A 494 19.16 7.71 17.19
CA LYS A 494 18.15 8.45 16.43
C LYS A 494 18.22 8.23 14.92
N LEU A 495 19.40 7.90 14.40
CA LEU A 495 19.66 7.74 12.97
C LEU A 495 19.59 6.30 12.48
N MET A 496 19.36 5.31 13.36
CA MET A 496 19.38 3.89 13.01
C MET A 496 18.21 3.15 13.63
N SER A 497 17.50 2.37 12.84
CA SER A 497 16.49 1.44 13.32
C SER A 497 16.76 0.05 12.77
N ILE A 498 16.62 -0.97 13.61
CA ILE A 498 16.85 -2.38 13.29
C ILE A 498 15.55 -3.14 13.51
N TYR A 499 15.20 -3.97 12.54
CA TYR A 499 14.07 -4.89 12.60
C TYR A 499 14.58 -6.31 12.44
N ALA A 500 14.09 -7.22 13.25
CA ALA A 500 14.33 -8.65 13.13
C ALA A 500 12.97 -9.36 13.23
N ASN A 501 12.60 -10.09 12.19
CA ASN A 501 11.32 -10.77 12.10
C ASN A 501 11.55 -12.23 11.78
N TYR A 502 10.85 -13.10 12.50
CA TYR A 502 10.66 -14.48 12.15
C TYR A 502 9.17 -14.77 12.10
N TYR A 503 8.74 -15.41 11.05
CA TYR A 503 7.37 -15.93 10.97
C TYR A 503 7.32 -17.23 10.17
N CYS A 504 6.44 -18.11 10.60
CA CYS A 504 6.02 -19.28 9.87
C CYS A 504 4.74 -18.96 9.08
N ASP A 505 4.53 -19.66 7.99
CA ASP A 505 3.31 -19.57 7.20
C ASP A 505 2.95 -20.90 6.59
N VAL A 506 1.65 -21.18 6.44
CA VAL A 506 1.13 -22.40 5.85
C VAL A 506 0.16 -22.06 4.74
N GLN A 507 0.49 -22.44 3.51
CA GLN A 507 -0.32 -22.19 2.34
C GLN A 507 -0.89 -23.50 1.79
N HIS A 508 -2.21 -23.63 1.83
CA HIS A 508 -2.91 -24.75 1.21
C HIS A 508 -2.94 -24.61 -0.32
N PRO A 509 -2.95 -25.75 -1.06
CA PRO A 509 -3.13 -25.71 -2.50
C PRO A 509 -4.45 -25.01 -2.85
N ASN A 510 -4.46 -24.30 -3.98
CA ASN A 510 -5.70 -23.73 -4.47
C ASN A 510 -6.51 -24.76 -5.27
N LEU A 511 -7.75 -24.42 -5.57
CA LEU A 511 -8.70 -25.32 -6.22
C LEU A 511 -8.24 -25.79 -7.62
N ASP A 512 -7.61 -24.89 -8.39
CA ASP A 512 -7.09 -25.25 -9.72
C ASP A 512 -5.91 -26.23 -9.62
N GLN A 513 -5.11 -26.13 -8.59
CA GLN A 513 -3.98 -27.01 -8.33
C GLN A 513 -4.42 -28.43 -7.92
N LEU A 514 -5.58 -28.54 -7.27
CA LEU A 514 -6.16 -29.81 -6.86
C LEU A 514 -7.08 -30.45 -7.94
N SER A 515 -7.50 -29.67 -8.93
CA SER A 515 -8.48 -30.12 -9.92
C SER A 515 -7.97 -31.28 -10.77
N VAL A 516 -8.75 -32.34 -10.89
CA VAL A 516 -8.47 -33.50 -11.77
C VAL A 516 -8.83 -33.24 -13.23
N VAL A 517 -9.43 -32.09 -13.52
CA VAL A 517 -9.80 -31.71 -14.89
C VAL A 517 -8.56 -31.59 -15.75
N THR A 518 -8.56 -32.32 -16.86
CA THR A 518 -7.43 -32.36 -17.79
C THR A 518 -7.78 -31.55 -19.04
N TYR A 519 -6.90 -30.62 -19.44
CA TYR A 519 -7.09 -29.85 -20.66
C TYR A 519 -5.80 -29.74 -21.48
N GLN A 520 -5.97 -29.66 -22.78
CA GLN A 520 -4.86 -29.57 -23.73
C GLN A 520 -4.33 -28.16 -23.83
N ARG A 521 -3.00 -27.99 -23.72
CA ARG A 521 -2.31 -26.71 -23.88
C ARG A 521 -1.69 -26.51 -25.26
N ASN A 522 -1.13 -27.58 -25.82
CA ASN A 522 -0.58 -27.59 -27.18
C ASN A 522 -0.65 -29.01 -27.76
N ALA A 523 -0.05 -29.29 -28.89
CA ALA A 523 -0.14 -30.58 -29.59
C ALA A 523 0.18 -31.79 -28.68
N PHE A 524 1.17 -31.70 -27.86
CA PHE A 524 1.66 -32.82 -27.00
C PHE A 524 1.40 -32.61 -25.53
N LEU A 525 1.21 -31.35 -25.06
CA LEU A 525 1.15 -30.98 -23.66
C LEU A 525 -0.29 -30.84 -23.16
N TRP A 526 -0.59 -31.60 -22.13
CA TRP A 526 -1.83 -31.55 -21.37
C TRP A 526 -1.55 -31.10 -19.94
N HIS A 527 -2.46 -30.36 -19.37
CA HIS A 527 -2.38 -29.94 -17.96
C HIS A 527 -3.38 -30.69 -17.10
N LYS A 528 -2.97 -31.07 -15.91
CA LYS A 528 -3.82 -31.73 -14.90
C LYS A 528 -3.33 -31.30 -13.50
N GLY A 529 -4.22 -30.85 -12.63
CA GLY A 529 -3.88 -30.62 -11.23
C GLY A 529 -3.61 -31.94 -10.48
N ASN A 530 -3.21 -31.83 -9.23
CA ASN A 530 -2.88 -32.96 -8.37
C ASN A 530 -3.62 -32.86 -7.03
N PRO A 531 -4.67 -33.68 -6.82
CA PRO A 531 -5.42 -33.67 -5.56
C PRO A 531 -4.63 -34.17 -4.35
N GLY A 532 -3.48 -34.84 -4.58
CA GLY A 532 -2.59 -35.32 -3.52
C GLY A 532 -1.57 -34.29 -2.99
N LEU A 533 -1.66 -33.03 -3.42
CA LEU A 533 -0.78 -31.97 -2.94
C LEU A 533 -0.98 -31.70 -1.45
N LYS A 534 0.13 -31.58 -0.74
CA LYS A 534 0.16 -31.18 0.67
C LYS A 534 0.36 -29.68 0.82
N ALA A 535 -0.11 -29.13 1.93
CA ALA A 535 0.10 -27.73 2.27
C ALA A 535 1.60 -27.39 2.36
N LYS A 536 1.97 -26.28 1.75
CA LYS A 536 3.31 -25.71 1.80
C LYS A 536 3.54 -25.04 3.15
N ILE A 537 4.69 -25.31 3.78
CA ILE A 537 5.12 -24.69 5.03
C ILE A 537 6.32 -23.79 4.74
N MET A 538 6.23 -22.54 5.16
CA MET A 538 7.24 -21.51 4.87
C MET A 538 7.78 -20.92 6.17
N HIS A 539 9.09 -20.85 6.28
CA HIS A 539 9.79 -20.16 7.35
C HIS A 539 10.50 -18.95 6.79
N TYR A 540 10.25 -17.78 7.35
CA TYR A 540 10.83 -16.51 6.94
C TYR A 540 11.64 -15.91 8.08
N MET A 541 12.86 -15.48 7.78
CA MET A 541 13.68 -14.64 8.64
C MET A 541 14.05 -13.38 7.87
N GLN A 542 13.67 -12.22 8.38
CA GLN A 542 13.98 -10.94 7.76
C GLN A 542 14.69 -10.03 8.75
N TYR A 543 15.79 -9.47 8.29
CA TYR A 543 16.52 -8.42 8.98
C TYR A 543 16.50 -7.16 8.13
N ARG A 544 16.18 -6.03 8.75
CA ARG A 544 16.19 -4.73 8.07
C ARG A 544 16.88 -3.71 8.95
N VAL A 545 17.74 -2.92 8.33
CA VAL A 545 18.41 -1.78 8.95
C VAL A 545 18.05 -0.53 8.17
N ASP A 546 17.41 0.43 8.84
CA ASP A 546 17.11 1.76 8.30
C ASP A 546 18.15 2.75 8.83
N LEU A 547 18.86 3.45 7.94
CA LEU A 547 19.85 4.49 8.28
C LEU A 547 19.34 5.86 7.86
N LYS A 548 19.27 6.80 8.81
CA LYS A 548 18.82 8.22 8.63
C LYS A 548 17.47 8.34 7.90
N ASN A 549 16.71 7.27 7.87
CA ASN A 549 15.54 7.17 7.01
C ASN A 549 15.84 7.44 5.51
N ILE A 550 17.07 7.32 5.07
CA ILE A 550 17.51 7.54 3.69
C ILE A 550 17.83 6.19 3.04
N ILE A 551 18.54 5.33 3.75
CA ILE A 551 19.02 4.04 3.26
C ILE A 551 18.38 2.91 4.05
N GLN A 552 18.01 1.85 3.38
CA GLN A 552 17.40 0.66 3.92
C GLN A 552 18.14 -0.56 3.38
N LEU A 553 18.75 -1.33 4.28
CA LEU A 553 19.38 -2.61 3.98
C LEU A 553 18.46 -3.72 4.45
N ILE A 554 18.18 -4.69 3.58
CA ILE A 554 17.27 -5.80 3.84
C ILE A 554 17.98 -7.12 3.55
N TYR A 555 17.92 -8.06 4.46
CA TYR A 555 18.26 -9.46 4.24
C TYR A 555 17.05 -10.32 4.54
N LEU A 556 16.70 -11.22 3.62
CA LEU A 556 15.62 -12.18 3.77
C LEU A 556 16.15 -13.59 3.52
N TYR A 557 15.83 -14.51 4.40
CA TYR A 557 15.96 -15.94 4.21
C TYR A 557 14.57 -16.58 4.28
N LYS A 558 14.22 -17.33 3.24
CA LYS A 558 12.98 -18.11 3.15
C LYS A 558 13.31 -19.56 2.87
N HIS A 559 12.78 -20.45 3.66
CA HIS A 559 12.77 -21.88 3.41
C HIS A 559 11.31 -22.35 3.29
N SER A 560 10.96 -22.93 2.16
CA SER A 560 9.66 -23.56 1.92
C SER A 560 9.85 -25.06 1.80
N SER A 561 9.27 -25.82 2.71
CA SER A 561 9.06 -27.25 2.53
C SER A 561 7.71 -27.49 1.87
N ARG A 562 7.63 -28.51 1.04
CA ARG A 562 6.45 -28.85 0.24
C ARG A 562 6.02 -27.72 -0.71
N GLU A 563 6.98 -26.96 -1.25
CA GLU A 563 6.72 -25.95 -2.29
C GLU A 563 6.01 -26.60 -3.46
N ILE A 564 4.86 -26.03 -3.87
CA ILE A 564 4.07 -26.53 -5.00
C ILE A 564 4.71 -26.05 -6.29
N THR A 565 5.11 -26.99 -7.15
CA THR A 565 5.89 -26.68 -8.35
C THR A 565 5.49 -27.56 -9.53
N PRO A 566 5.58 -27.07 -10.78
CA PRO A 566 5.29 -27.84 -11.97
C PRO A 566 6.20 -29.06 -12.14
N TRP A 567 5.60 -30.15 -12.58
CA TRP A 567 6.25 -31.39 -12.92
C TRP A 567 5.73 -31.95 -14.21
N TYR A 568 6.62 -32.45 -15.06
CA TYR A 568 6.28 -32.96 -16.38
C TYR A 568 6.64 -34.44 -16.46
N TYR A 569 5.76 -35.24 -17.02
CA TYR A 569 6.00 -36.66 -17.30
C TYR A 569 5.27 -37.12 -18.55
N VAL A 570 5.79 -38.17 -19.17
CA VAL A 570 5.18 -38.80 -20.36
C VAL A 570 4.20 -39.87 -19.90
N ASN A 571 2.97 -39.82 -20.40
CA ASN A 571 1.95 -40.84 -20.18
C ASN A 571 1.38 -41.29 -21.54
N ARG A 572 1.74 -42.48 -22.00
CA ARG A 572 1.42 -43.03 -23.30
C ARG A 572 1.88 -42.09 -24.44
N ASP A 573 0.94 -41.43 -25.10
CA ASP A 573 1.21 -40.52 -26.23
C ASP A 573 1.08 -39.05 -25.86
N ARG A 574 1.09 -38.72 -24.57
CA ARG A 574 0.88 -37.36 -24.07
C ARG A 574 1.91 -36.98 -23.03
N VAL A 575 2.30 -35.74 -23.06
CA VAL A 575 3.08 -35.13 -21.97
C VAL A 575 2.09 -34.47 -21.02
N ILE A 576 2.17 -34.83 -19.77
CA ILE A 576 1.31 -34.27 -18.71
C ILE A 576 2.14 -33.28 -17.88
N GLU A 577 1.69 -32.04 -17.83
CA GLU A 577 2.11 -31.07 -16.83
C GLU A 577 1.20 -31.21 -15.61
N THR A 578 1.78 -31.50 -14.47
CA THR A 578 1.09 -31.56 -13.18
C THR A 578 1.85 -30.74 -12.13
N LEU A 579 1.43 -30.84 -10.90
CA LEU A 579 2.06 -30.18 -9.77
C LEU A 579 2.52 -31.23 -8.75
N ILE A 580 3.67 -31.00 -8.13
CA ILE A 580 4.21 -31.81 -7.04
C ILE A 580 4.69 -30.92 -5.89
N ASN A 581 4.89 -31.52 -4.74
CA ASN A 581 5.58 -30.88 -3.63
C ASN A 581 7.11 -31.02 -3.78
N GLY A 582 7.85 -30.04 -3.30
CA GLY A 582 9.31 -29.99 -3.30
C GLY A 582 9.83 -29.02 -2.25
N ASP A 583 11.15 -28.81 -2.21
CA ASP A 583 11.77 -27.84 -1.33
C ASP A 583 12.25 -26.61 -2.11
N TYR A 584 12.15 -25.45 -1.49
CA TYR A 584 12.62 -24.18 -2.05
C TYR A 584 13.32 -23.34 -0.99
N VAL A 585 14.53 -22.89 -1.30
CA VAL A 585 15.27 -21.92 -0.49
C VAL A 585 15.48 -20.64 -1.30
N HIS A 586 15.15 -19.53 -0.70
CA HIS A 586 15.32 -18.20 -1.29
C HIS A 586 16.04 -17.29 -0.29
N GLN A 587 17.12 -16.70 -0.75
CA GLN A 587 17.85 -15.67 -0.02
C GLN A 587 17.82 -14.37 -0.85
N TYR A 588 17.67 -13.27 -0.16
CA TYR A 588 17.55 -11.94 -0.76
C TYR A 588 18.40 -10.98 0.05
N ILE A 589 19.21 -10.19 -0.63
CA ILE A 589 19.87 -9.02 -0.08
C ILE A 589 19.48 -7.81 -0.92
N GLY A 590 18.96 -6.76 -0.28
CA GLY A 590 18.48 -5.57 -0.97
C GLY A 590 18.95 -4.29 -0.31
N LEU A 591 19.17 -3.30 -1.14
CA LEU A 591 19.52 -1.93 -0.75
C LEU A 591 18.53 -0.99 -1.43
N ASN A 592 17.77 -0.24 -0.61
CA ASN A 592 16.86 0.80 -1.09
C ASN A 592 17.31 2.15 -0.53
N GLY A 593 17.10 3.20 -1.28
CA GLY A 593 17.38 4.55 -0.81
C GLY A 593 16.49 5.59 -1.45
N ASN A 594 16.29 6.67 -0.71
CA ASN A 594 15.60 7.87 -1.17
C ASN A 594 16.40 9.07 -0.69
N TYR A 595 16.76 9.94 -1.61
CA TYR A 595 17.51 11.14 -1.29
C TYR A 595 16.97 12.35 -2.06
N THR A 596 16.72 13.44 -1.34
CA THR A 596 16.29 14.70 -1.94
C THR A 596 17.48 15.65 -2.04
N LEU A 597 17.82 15.98 -3.27
CA LEU A 597 18.83 16.98 -3.63
C LEU A 597 18.25 18.41 -3.55
N PRO A 598 19.11 19.46 -3.52
CA PRO A 598 18.67 20.82 -3.75
C PRO A 598 17.83 20.97 -5.03
N HIS A 599 17.01 22.02 -5.13
CA HIS A 599 16.10 22.29 -6.26
C HIS A 599 14.97 21.26 -6.42
N ASN A 600 14.57 20.56 -5.34
CA ASN A 600 13.47 19.59 -5.32
C ASN A 600 13.66 18.43 -6.34
N ILE A 601 14.87 17.94 -6.44
CA ILE A 601 15.20 16.73 -7.18
C ILE A 601 15.22 15.56 -6.19
N GLU A 602 14.35 14.60 -6.36
CA GLU A 602 14.27 13.37 -5.58
C GLU A 602 14.84 12.22 -6.38
N ILE A 603 15.77 11.48 -5.78
CA ILE A 603 16.37 10.28 -6.37
C ILE A 603 15.99 9.09 -5.49
N ASP A 604 15.36 8.13 -6.12
CA ASP A 604 15.04 6.84 -5.54
C ASP A 604 15.85 5.76 -6.22
N PHE A 605 16.43 4.87 -5.44
CA PHE A 605 17.07 3.69 -5.98
C PHE A 605 16.71 2.45 -5.18
N ALA A 606 16.62 1.33 -5.87
CA ALA A 606 16.45 0.02 -5.28
C ALA A 606 17.28 -0.98 -6.07
N THR A 607 18.10 -1.74 -5.38
CA THR A 607 18.82 -2.87 -6.00
C THR A 607 18.74 -4.07 -5.08
N ASN A 608 18.67 -5.25 -5.67
CA ASN A 608 18.72 -6.48 -4.89
C ASN A 608 19.34 -7.62 -5.68
N TYR A 609 19.91 -8.55 -4.95
CA TYR A 609 20.40 -9.80 -5.45
C TYR A 609 19.75 -10.95 -4.71
N GLN A 610 19.31 -11.97 -5.44
CA GLN A 610 18.56 -13.09 -4.91
C GLN A 610 19.17 -14.40 -5.37
N TRP A 611 19.23 -15.37 -4.45
CA TRP A 611 19.63 -16.75 -4.72
C TRP A 611 18.43 -17.66 -4.56
N HIS A 612 18.28 -18.57 -5.51
CA HIS A 612 17.19 -19.53 -5.54
C HIS A 612 17.75 -20.95 -5.58
N LYS A 613 17.19 -21.83 -4.74
CA LYS A 613 17.50 -23.26 -4.79
C LYS A 613 16.20 -24.04 -4.75
N ARG A 614 16.09 -25.05 -5.62
CA ARG A 614 14.92 -25.95 -5.66
C ARG A 614 15.34 -27.39 -5.77
N ARG A 615 14.54 -28.30 -5.17
CA ARG A 615 14.61 -29.74 -5.40
C ARG A 615 13.22 -30.36 -5.29
N ALA A 616 12.96 -31.45 -5.99
CA ALA A 616 11.78 -32.28 -5.74
C ALA A 616 11.93 -33.03 -4.41
N GLU A 617 10.83 -33.40 -3.76
CA GLU A 617 10.85 -34.10 -2.46
C GLU A 617 11.67 -35.40 -2.51
N GLU A 618 11.65 -36.11 -3.64
CA GLU A 618 12.39 -37.37 -3.88
C GLU A 618 13.80 -37.19 -4.45
N GLN A 619 14.22 -35.94 -4.75
CA GLN A 619 15.53 -35.68 -5.35
C GLN A 619 16.55 -35.25 -4.29
N THR A 620 17.77 -35.70 -4.41
CA THR A 620 18.90 -35.35 -3.51
C THR A 620 19.62 -34.07 -3.97
N SER A 621 19.61 -33.78 -5.27
CA SER A 621 20.35 -32.64 -5.85
C SER A 621 19.51 -31.37 -5.89
N TRP A 622 20.14 -30.26 -5.48
CA TRP A 622 19.57 -28.92 -5.59
C TRP A 622 19.89 -28.33 -6.97
N ARG A 623 18.93 -27.56 -7.50
CA ARG A 623 19.13 -26.69 -8.67
C ARG A 623 19.19 -25.25 -8.21
N ASP A 624 20.18 -24.51 -8.73
CA ASP A 624 20.49 -23.14 -8.34
C ASP A 624 20.09 -22.14 -9.41
N GLY A 625 19.74 -20.94 -8.97
CA GLY A 625 19.49 -19.78 -9.80
C GLY A 625 19.69 -18.48 -9.05
N HIS A 626 19.64 -17.38 -9.77
CA HIS A 626 19.80 -16.06 -9.19
C HIS A 626 19.04 -15.00 -9.98
N THR A 627 18.66 -13.95 -9.28
CA THR A 627 17.99 -12.78 -9.84
C THR A 627 18.74 -11.54 -9.41
N TRP A 628 18.94 -10.60 -10.31
CA TRP A 628 19.42 -9.26 -10.00
C TRP A 628 18.43 -8.23 -10.51
N TYR A 629 18.20 -7.21 -9.71
CA TYR A 629 17.26 -6.15 -9.95
C TYR A 629 17.89 -4.80 -9.63
N LEU A 630 17.68 -3.83 -10.52
CA LEU A 630 18.04 -2.43 -10.32
C LEU A 630 16.89 -1.54 -10.79
N ASP A 631 16.54 -0.57 -9.97
CA ASP A 631 15.54 0.45 -10.25
C ASP A 631 16.09 1.80 -9.77
N VAL A 632 16.20 2.77 -10.65
CA VAL A 632 16.60 4.13 -10.31
C VAL A 632 15.56 5.08 -10.90
N THR A 633 14.91 5.86 -10.06
CA THR A 633 13.93 6.85 -10.48
C THR A 633 14.35 8.22 -9.98
N THR A 634 14.30 9.20 -10.86
CA THR A 634 14.53 10.61 -10.52
C THR A 634 13.27 11.40 -10.81
N THR A 635 12.81 12.15 -9.82
CA THR A 635 11.69 13.08 -9.95
C THR A 635 12.17 14.49 -9.68
N TRP A 636 12.08 15.35 -10.66
CA TRP A 636 12.40 16.78 -10.51
C TRP A 636 11.12 17.61 -10.50
N GLN A 637 10.80 18.20 -9.36
CA GLN A 637 9.71 19.16 -9.22
C GLN A 637 10.19 20.52 -9.76
N ALA A 638 10.19 20.68 -11.09
CA ALA A 638 10.69 21.88 -11.79
C ALA A 638 9.85 23.13 -11.48
N HIS A 639 8.56 22.95 -11.22
CA HIS A 639 7.63 24.00 -10.82
C HIS A 639 6.56 23.42 -9.89
N LYS A 640 5.84 24.26 -9.13
CA LYS A 640 4.75 23.81 -8.23
C LYS A 640 3.70 22.93 -8.92
N CYS A 641 3.50 23.12 -10.22
CA CYS A 641 2.53 22.38 -11.02
C CYS A 641 3.17 21.40 -12.00
N LEU A 642 4.50 21.28 -12.09
CA LEU A 642 5.20 20.51 -13.11
C LEU A 642 6.28 19.66 -12.49
N ALA A 643 6.21 18.36 -12.70
CA ALA A 643 7.26 17.38 -12.36
C ALA A 643 7.75 16.66 -13.62
N LEU A 644 9.05 16.48 -13.71
CA LEU A 644 9.73 15.65 -14.71
C LEU A 644 10.20 14.36 -14.03
N ILE A 645 9.95 13.24 -14.67
CA ILE A 645 10.25 11.90 -14.13
C ILE A 645 11.15 11.19 -15.13
N SER A 646 12.24 10.62 -14.65
CA SER A 646 13.04 9.67 -15.42
C SER A 646 13.27 8.43 -14.57
N GLY A 647 13.16 7.26 -15.16
CA GLY A 647 13.35 5.99 -14.48
C GLY A 647 14.16 5.03 -15.35
N TYR A 648 15.06 4.29 -14.74
CA TYR A 648 15.79 3.20 -15.37
C TYR A 648 15.58 1.93 -14.58
N PHE A 649 15.14 0.90 -15.26
CA PHE A 649 14.82 -0.40 -14.69
C PHE A 649 15.63 -1.48 -15.40
N LEU A 650 16.26 -2.36 -14.63
CA LEU A 650 16.97 -3.53 -15.12
C LEU A 650 16.61 -4.74 -14.24
N ARG A 651 16.25 -5.84 -14.87
CA ARG A 651 16.08 -7.13 -14.22
C ARG A 651 16.77 -8.22 -15.02
N TYR A 652 17.56 -9.01 -14.33
CA TYR A 652 18.14 -10.25 -14.80
C TYR A 652 17.64 -11.38 -13.92
N ASP A 653 17.12 -12.45 -14.53
CA ASP A 653 16.46 -13.54 -13.83
C ASP A 653 16.91 -14.89 -14.41
N LYS A 654 17.51 -15.70 -13.59
CA LYS A 654 17.80 -17.11 -13.87
C LYS A 654 17.21 -17.95 -12.75
N GLU A 655 15.99 -18.43 -12.97
CA GLU A 655 15.26 -19.22 -11.99
C GLU A 655 15.38 -20.71 -12.32
N PRO A 656 15.80 -21.56 -11.38
CA PRO A 656 15.87 -22.99 -11.61
C PRO A 656 14.46 -23.60 -11.58
N LEU A 657 14.14 -24.38 -12.60
CA LEU A 657 12.98 -25.25 -12.60
C LEU A 657 13.42 -26.67 -12.21
N LEU A 658 12.54 -27.50 -11.67
CA LEU A 658 12.89 -28.88 -11.31
C LEU A 658 13.37 -29.69 -12.53
N GLN A 659 12.80 -29.45 -13.67
CA GLN A 659 13.06 -30.14 -14.93
C GLN A 659 13.45 -29.17 -16.05
N GLY A 660 14.26 -28.16 -15.72
CA GLY A 660 14.65 -27.17 -16.72
C GLY A 660 15.19 -25.89 -16.09
N GLU A 661 15.07 -24.80 -16.84
CA GLU A 661 15.49 -23.47 -16.39
C GLU A 661 14.61 -22.39 -16.99
N ARG A 662 14.50 -21.28 -16.27
CA ARG A 662 13.87 -20.05 -16.76
C ARG A 662 14.93 -18.95 -16.77
N TYR A 663 14.98 -18.26 -17.88
CA TYR A 663 15.86 -17.10 -18.06
C TYR A 663 15.04 -15.90 -18.49
N GLY A 664 15.30 -14.74 -17.89
CA GLY A 664 14.67 -13.48 -18.27
C GLY A 664 15.63 -12.32 -18.11
N GLN A 665 15.58 -11.40 -19.05
CA GLN A 665 16.23 -10.11 -18.93
C GLN A 665 15.28 -9.05 -19.46
N SER A 666 15.03 -8.02 -18.66
CA SER A 666 14.26 -6.86 -19.08
C SER A 666 14.99 -5.59 -18.67
N GLU A 667 14.98 -4.62 -19.56
CA GLU A 667 15.58 -3.31 -19.37
C GLU A 667 14.67 -2.25 -19.99
N GLN A 668 14.43 -1.16 -19.27
CA GLN A 668 13.51 -0.14 -19.70
C GLN A 668 13.92 1.24 -19.17
N LEU A 669 13.91 2.23 -20.04
CA LEU A 669 13.99 3.64 -19.70
C LEU A 669 12.57 4.22 -19.70
N ILE A 670 12.21 4.91 -18.64
CA ILE A 670 10.92 5.60 -18.49
C ILE A 670 11.20 7.10 -18.45
N LEU A 671 10.47 7.85 -19.27
CA LEU A 671 10.47 9.29 -19.25
C LEU A 671 9.03 9.77 -19.04
N GLY A 672 8.81 10.75 -18.17
CA GLY A 672 7.48 11.21 -17.86
C GLY A 672 7.43 12.69 -17.51
N VAL A 673 6.27 13.27 -17.80
CA VAL A 673 5.92 14.65 -17.42
C VAL A 673 4.58 14.60 -16.70
N GLN A 674 4.54 15.12 -15.50
CA GLN A 674 3.31 15.24 -14.72
C GLN A 674 3.00 16.70 -14.46
N THR A 675 1.75 17.09 -14.66
CA THR A 675 1.29 18.45 -14.40
C THR A 675 0.01 18.45 -13.59
N SER A 676 -0.16 19.53 -12.82
CA SER A 676 -1.34 19.78 -11.98
C SER A 676 -1.95 21.11 -12.35
N LEU A 677 -3.20 21.10 -12.76
CA LEU A 677 -3.93 22.25 -13.27
C LEU A 677 -5.19 22.52 -12.41
N LEU A 678 -5.88 23.64 -12.69
CA LEU A 678 -7.16 24.01 -12.09
C LEU A 678 -7.11 24.04 -10.53
N LYS A 679 -6.06 24.65 -9.96
CA LYS A 679 -5.83 24.69 -8.50
C LYS A 679 -5.77 23.28 -7.90
N ASN A 680 -5.01 22.38 -8.52
CA ASN A 680 -4.85 20.98 -8.12
C ASN A 680 -6.12 20.12 -8.20
N LYS A 681 -7.06 20.46 -9.08
CA LYS A 681 -8.22 19.61 -9.35
C LYS A 681 -7.99 18.63 -10.49
N LEU A 682 -7.16 18.99 -11.45
CA LEU A 682 -6.83 18.17 -12.61
C LEU A 682 -5.33 17.79 -12.54
N SER A 683 -5.04 16.50 -12.55
CA SER A 683 -3.69 15.96 -12.72
C SER A 683 -3.62 15.27 -14.08
N MET A 684 -2.58 15.56 -14.82
CA MET A 684 -2.29 14.93 -16.11
C MET A 684 -0.88 14.35 -16.07
N MET A 685 -0.68 13.23 -16.72
CA MET A 685 0.64 12.60 -16.86
C MET A 685 0.78 12.04 -18.27
N LEU A 686 1.87 12.40 -18.92
CA LEU A 686 2.36 11.75 -20.12
C LEU A 686 3.63 11.00 -19.75
N ALA A 687 3.69 9.71 -20.05
CA ALA A 687 4.87 8.90 -19.83
C ALA A 687 5.17 8.03 -21.05
N MET A 688 6.44 7.75 -21.26
CA MET A 688 6.93 6.87 -22.32
C MET A 688 7.89 5.87 -21.73
N ALA A 689 7.65 4.59 -21.98
CA ALA A 689 8.57 3.52 -21.67
C ALA A 689 9.29 3.09 -22.95
N ILE A 690 10.60 3.19 -22.94
CA ILE A 690 11.47 2.92 -24.09
C ILE A 690 12.34 1.72 -23.73
N PRO A 691 12.31 0.62 -24.49
CA PRO A 691 13.28 -0.45 -24.31
C PRO A 691 14.65 0.02 -24.76
N THR A 692 15.65 -0.22 -23.97
CA THR A 692 17.04 -0.04 -24.40
C THR A 692 17.42 -1.25 -25.24
N SER A 693 17.41 -1.07 -26.54
CA SER A 693 17.42 -2.14 -27.54
C SER A 693 18.66 -3.03 -27.57
N ALA A 694 19.74 -2.61 -26.92
CA ALA A 694 21.00 -3.37 -26.91
C ALA A 694 20.94 -4.63 -26.01
N ILE A 695 20.02 -4.69 -25.03
CA ILE A 695 20.04 -5.71 -23.98
C ILE A 695 18.76 -6.54 -23.90
N SER A 696 17.69 -6.22 -24.65
CA SER A 696 16.46 -7.04 -24.62
C SER A 696 16.71 -8.44 -25.20
N LYS A 697 17.38 -9.27 -24.43
CA LYS A 697 17.52 -10.69 -24.73
C LYS A 697 16.19 -11.38 -24.49
N ARG A 698 15.97 -12.47 -25.23
CA ARG A 698 14.76 -13.27 -25.13
C ARG A 698 14.57 -13.83 -23.73
N THR A 699 13.41 -13.66 -23.14
CA THR A 699 13.00 -14.48 -22.00
C THR A 699 12.65 -15.86 -22.51
N TYR A 700 13.22 -16.92 -21.93
CA TYR A 700 12.86 -18.28 -22.27
C TYR A 700 12.58 -19.13 -21.04
N ASN A 701 11.69 -20.11 -21.24
CA ASN A 701 11.49 -21.22 -20.32
C ASN A 701 11.85 -22.50 -21.07
N LYS A 702 12.70 -23.32 -20.46
CA LYS A 702 13.16 -24.58 -21.03
C LYS A 702 12.81 -25.72 -20.09
N ILE A 703 12.08 -26.72 -20.60
CA ILE A 703 11.76 -27.97 -19.90
C ILE A 703 12.50 -29.08 -20.59
N ILE A 704 13.11 -29.98 -19.83
CA ILE A 704 13.85 -31.14 -20.34
C ILE A 704 13.48 -32.34 -19.47
N ILE A 705 12.83 -33.32 -20.06
CA ILE A 705 12.59 -34.65 -19.49
C ILE A 705 12.92 -35.72 -20.54
N PRO A 706 13.05 -36.99 -20.16
CA PRO A 706 13.16 -38.07 -21.13
C PRO A 706 12.03 -38.00 -22.16
N ASP A 707 12.37 -38.17 -23.44
CA ASP A 707 11.44 -38.16 -24.58
C ASP A 707 10.71 -36.85 -24.85
N TYR A 708 10.95 -35.78 -24.05
CA TYR A 708 10.29 -34.49 -24.30
C TYR A 708 11.18 -33.31 -23.92
N GLN A 709 11.33 -32.41 -24.85
CA GLN A 709 11.94 -31.09 -24.64
C GLN A 709 10.98 -30.00 -25.11
N TYR A 710 10.87 -28.95 -24.35
CA TYR A 710 10.03 -27.82 -24.66
C TYR A 710 10.71 -26.51 -24.28
N THR A 711 10.86 -25.62 -25.24
CA THR A 711 11.44 -24.29 -25.02
C THR A 711 10.49 -23.24 -25.57
N THR A 712 10.12 -22.28 -24.75
CA THR A 712 9.36 -21.11 -25.19
C THR A 712 10.20 -19.87 -25.07
N TRP A 713 10.11 -19.00 -26.07
CA TRP A 713 10.69 -17.66 -26.05
C TRP A 713 9.58 -16.64 -26.07
N ASN A 714 9.56 -15.76 -25.10
CA ASN A 714 8.70 -14.59 -25.13
C ASN A 714 9.46 -13.41 -25.71
N ASN A 715 8.93 -12.82 -26.77
CA ASN A 715 9.55 -11.70 -27.43
C ASN A 715 8.78 -10.43 -27.13
N ASP A 716 9.19 -9.73 -26.08
CA ASP A 716 8.54 -8.50 -25.62
C ASP A 716 8.69 -7.32 -26.60
N LYS A 717 9.46 -7.46 -27.69
CA LYS A 717 9.62 -6.40 -28.70
C LYS A 717 8.30 -5.95 -29.34
N VAL A 718 7.25 -6.74 -29.28
CA VAL A 718 5.92 -6.37 -29.81
C VAL A 718 5.31 -5.21 -29.00
N ASN A 719 5.60 -5.13 -27.70
CA ASN A 719 4.96 -4.18 -26.76
C ASN A 719 5.96 -3.20 -26.13
N ASN A 720 7.17 -3.09 -26.63
CA ASN A 720 8.28 -2.49 -25.90
C ASN A 720 8.28 -0.97 -25.80
N ALA A 721 7.83 -0.25 -26.84
CA ALA A 721 7.71 1.19 -26.79
C ALA A 721 6.24 1.53 -26.44
N ILE A 722 5.99 1.98 -25.23
CA ILE A 722 4.66 2.26 -24.72
C ILE A 722 4.56 3.75 -24.38
N VAL A 723 3.53 4.39 -24.89
CA VAL A 723 3.13 5.74 -24.45
C VAL A 723 1.90 5.61 -23.56
N GLN A 724 1.93 6.32 -22.45
CA GLN A 724 0.82 6.41 -21.51
C GLN A 724 0.35 7.86 -21.39
N LEU A 725 -0.95 8.04 -21.43
CA LEU A 725 -1.59 9.31 -21.07
C LEU A 725 -2.62 9.03 -19.97
N SER A 726 -2.56 9.81 -18.90
CA SER A 726 -3.53 9.69 -17.81
C SER A 726 -4.06 11.04 -17.37
N PHE A 727 -5.33 11.07 -17.03
CA PHE A 727 -6.07 12.22 -16.51
C PHE A 727 -6.75 11.81 -15.21
N ARG A 728 -6.71 12.72 -14.23
CA ARG A 728 -7.49 12.61 -13.00
C ARG A 728 -8.10 13.95 -12.66
N TYR A 729 -9.38 13.94 -12.45
CA TYR A 729 -10.12 15.13 -12.10
C TYR A 729 -10.90 14.89 -10.81
N ASN A 730 -10.68 15.75 -9.82
CA ASN A 730 -11.34 15.67 -8.52
C ASN A 730 -12.13 16.96 -8.25
N ILE A 731 -13.43 16.78 -8.01
CA ILE A 731 -14.31 17.85 -7.54
C ILE A 731 -14.74 17.48 -6.13
N GLY A 732 -14.43 18.33 -5.17
CA GLY A 732 -14.86 18.14 -3.79
C GLY A 732 -15.19 19.46 -3.14
N LYS A 733 -16.28 19.48 -2.38
CA LYS A 733 -16.64 20.60 -1.51
C LYS A 733 -16.81 20.04 -0.10
N GLY A 734 -15.72 20.07 0.65
CA GLY A 734 -15.71 19.63 2.03
C GLY A 734 -14.95 20.61 2.91
N LYS A 735 -15.41 20.78 4.13
CA LYS A 735 -14.70 21.53 5.18
C LYS A 735 -14.22 20.51 6.21
N ALA A 736 -12.94 20.55 6.55
CA ALA A 736 -12.50 19.99 7.81
C ALA A 736 -13.19 20.81 8.89
N SER A 737 -14.03 20.19 9.71
CA SER A 737 -14.60 20.84 10.88
C SER A 737 -13.41 21.30 11.74
N LYS A 738 -13.35 22.57 12.10
CA LYS A 738 -12.43 23.08 13.12
C LYS A 738 -12.86 22.46 14.45
N TRP A 739 -12.36 21.26 14.72
CA TRP A 739 -12.47 20.70 16.07
C TRP A 739 -11.37 21.37 16.90
N GLN A 740 -11.78 22.07 17.94
CA GLN A 740 -10.84 22.51 18.97
C GLN A 740 -10.12 21.28 19.50
N ASN A 741 -8.81 21.29 19.42
CA ASN A 741 -7.92 20.33 20.04
C ASN A 741 -8.19 20.30 21.55
N THR A 742 -9.04 19.41 22.00
CA THR A 742 -9.19 19.15 23.44
C THR A 742 -8.46 17.90 23.89
N ASN A 743 -7.63 17.27 23.06
CA ASN A 743 -6.76 16.20 23.53
C ASN A 743 -5.49 16.09 22.65
N ASN A 744 -4.49 16.89 22.98
CA ASN A 744 -3.09 16.66 22.58
C ASN A 744 -2.48 15.41 23.25
N SER A 745 -3.22 14.71 24.10
CA SER A 745 -2.73 13.53 24.84
C SER A 745 -2.59 12.26 24.03
N GLU A 746 -3.15 12.20 22.80
CA GLU A 746 -2.95 11.05 21.89
C GLU A 746 -1.70 11.19 20.99
N ILE A 747 -1.06 12.36 20.96
CA ILE A 747 0.18 12.58 20.19
C ILE A 747 1.40 12.31 21.07
N GLU A 748 1.25 12.33 22.41
CA GLU A 748 2.33 12.13 23.37
C GLU A 748 2.31 10.77 24.10
N LYS A 749 1.40 9.85 23.73
CA LYS A 749 1.34 8.53 24.38
C LYS A 749 1.55 7.40 23.38
#